data_3f2c3da6ef6bb4470ce5f3ec4b9a52e2
#
_entry.id   3f2c3da6ef6bb4470ce5f3ec4b9a52e2
#
_cell.length_a   1.000
_cell.length_b   1.000
_cell.length_c   1.000
_cell.angle_alpha   90.00
_cell.angle_beta   90.00
_cell.angle_gamma   90.00
#
_symmetry.space_group_name_H-M   'P 1'
#
loop_
_entity.id
_entity.type
_entity.pdbx_description
1 polymer ?
#
loop_
_entity_poly.entity_id
_entity_poly.type
_entity_poly.pdbx_seq_one_letter_code
_entity_poly.pdbx_strand_id
1 'polypeptide(L)'
;MSLKLVTELNDTDRKLLHRAIDGFVPEKVFDVHTHLFHSRHFAEGKRPVFLDEDRGYGMADFQAAMQLWMPGREVEGLFFGYPSAGNDRVGENAWVQSQINMTTNSRALVLAAPTDDPAEVRRLMSTGVFIGIKPYRLYADVPDTKEAEIESFAPEWMWEICHDHDGIMVLHIMLADGITDPRNVEAIQRLCRRYPRCKLILAHVARSFNYRHAREGLHHLVDLDNVVIDTSAVTQAGAFRAAIEILGPRRVLWGSDYMVSELRGSCITQGDGFTWIHPEITGDKLTIFGQYTTVGIESLLCLREACEDTGMTQGDLEDIFRENALRLLKPAPEIKAGPMLWEEAKTKISCGTGLLSKRAHLFDQQSWPSYFSRAKGASIWDLDGKRYTDFTGGVGAILLGHADDEVNAAVKRRVNLGSYATLASPDEVKLADLLLDLHPWAGKVRYARGGGEALGLAVRIARAATGKSGIAFCGYHGWSDWYLAANLGDDAALDGHLLPGLQPLGVPRELAGTAVPFRYNDFESFSAALQKLDGKLAAVVMEPMRSELPRDGFLQKVIDACHAAGAVFVLDEVTSGWRFGFPGAALVLGIEPDIAVYAKAMSNGYPSGAIIGKNEVMDAANNSFISSSYWTDGVGTAASLACIGKMQREGVQKYVWELGGRLQAGLREVAAKHPTLQLKIGGMPCAPSLGFADPAAKVLMIRHMLQRGYLMSSQLYVTWPHTAELIAGMLTDLDESLGAVAELQASGQLQSTAGSMPASTGFARLV
;
A
#
# COMPACT_ATOMS: atom_id res chain seq x y z
N MET A 1 -23.58 -21.57 -36.77
CA MET A 1 -24.11 -22.01 -35.46
C MET A 1 -24.56 -20.78 -34.69
N SER A 2 -25.82 -20.73 -34.29
CA SER A 2 -26.37 -19.53 -33.62
C SER A 2 -26.23 -19.67 -32.12
N LEU A 3 -25.25 -18.99 -31.51
CA LEU A 3 -25.32 -18.69 -30.09
C LEU A 3 -26.67 -18.01 -29.83
N LYS A 4 -27.48 -18.52 -28.89
CA LYS A 4 -28.78 -17.93 -28.55
C LYS A 4 -28.66 -17.24 -27.19
N LEU A 5 -29.24 -16.05 -27.09
CA LEU A 5 -29.41 -15.36 -25.82
C LEU A 5 -30.32 -16.18 -24.91
N VAL A 6 -29.99 -16.23 -23.64
CA VAL A 6 -30.81 -16.90 -22.61
C VAL A 6 -31.91 -15.94 -22.17
N THR A 7 -33.16 -16.29 -22.49
CA THR A 7 -34.35 -15.53 -22.05
C THR A 7 -35.04 -16.15 -20.85
N GLU A 8 -34.70 -17.41 -20.50
CA GLU A 8 -35.21 -18.12 -19.33
C GLU A 8 -34.10 -18.95 -18.70
N LEU A 9 -34.01 -18.92 -17.37
CA LEU A 9 -33.06 -19.73 -16.59
C LEU A 9 -33.57 -21.16 -16.42
N ASN A 10 -32.71 -22.13 -16.62
CA ASN A 10 -32.97 -23.53 -16.28
C ASN A 10 -32.70 -23.80 -14.78
N ASP A 11 -32.94 -25.05 -14.31
CA ASP A 11 -32.77 -25.39 -12.90
C ASP A 11 -31.31 -25.29 -12.42
N THR A 12 -30.36 -25.59 -13.31
CA THR A 12 -28.93 -25.43 -13.00
C THR A 12 -28.59 -23.95 -12.85
N ASP A 13 -29.05 -23.10 -13.75
CA ASP A 13 -28.84 -21.64 -13.67
C ASP A 13 -29.41 -21.08 -12.36
N ARG A 14 -30.67 -21.45 -12.03
CA ARG A 14 -31.30 -20.99 -10.78
C ARG A 14 -30.51 -21.38 -9.54
N LYS A 15 -30.06 -22.63 -9.48
CA LYS A 15 -29.24 -23.14 -8.38
C LYS A 15 -27.90 -22.41 -8.26
N LEU A 16 -27.22 -22.18 -9.37
CA LEU A 16 -25.94 -21.47 -9.42
C LEU A 16 -26.11 -19.97 -9.11
N LEU A 17 -27.21 -19.38 -9.57
CA LEU A 17 -27.54 -17.98 -9.34
C LEU A 17 -27.68 -17.67 -7.85
N HIS A 18 -28.39 -18.50 -7.08
CA HIS A 18 -28.44 -18.34 -5.60
C HIS A 18 -27.05 -18.33 -5.00
N ARG A 19 -26.17 -19.25 -5.43
CA ARG A 19 -24.78 -19.28 -4.98
C ARG A 19 -23.97 -18.07 -5.41
N ALA A 20 -24.27 -17.49 -6.56
CA ALA A 20 -23.55 -16.34 -7.08
C ALA A 20 -23.95 -15.01 -6.39
N ILE A 21 -25.20 -14.89 -5.96
CA ILE A 21 -25.78 -13.61 -5.52
C ILE A 21 -25.94 -13.50 -3.99
N ASP A 22 -26.43 -14.57 -3.33
CA ASP A 22 -26.86 -14.47 -1.94
C ASP A 22 -25.72 -14.12 -1.00
N GLY A 23 -25.88 -13.00 -0.27
CA GLY A 23 -24.86 -12.49 0.65
C GLY A 23 -23.58 -11.96 -0.05
N PHE A 24 -23.57 -11.83 -1.37
CA PHE A 24 -22.42 -11.37 -2.13
C PHE A 24 -22.71 -10.10 -2.94
N VAL A 25 -23.73 -10.11 -3.79
CA VAL A 25 -24.06 -8.94 -4.62
C VAL A 25 -24.94 -7.96 -3.83
N PRO A 26 -24.52 -6.67 -3.67
CA PRO A 26 -25.32 -5.64 -3.00
C PRO A 26 -26.67 -5.38 -3.66
N GLU A 27 -27.58 -4.71 -2.95
CA GLU A 27 -28.91 -4.33 -3.48
C GLU A 27 -28.82 -3.33 -4.65
N LYS A 28 -27.82 -2.44 -4.59
CA LYS A 28 -27.58 -1.41 -5.62
C LYS A 28 -26.29 -1.72 -6.35
N VAL A 29 -26.35 -1.79 -7.65
CA VAL A 29 -25.24 -2.17 -8.54
C VAL A 29 -25.08 -1.13 -9.63
N PHE A 30 -23.85 -0.89 -10.07
CA PHE A 30 -23.52 -0.07 -11.22
C PHE A 30 -22.71 -0.89 -12.23
N ASP A 31 -23.29 -1.15 -13.40
CA ASP A 31 -22.66 -1.88 -14.51
C ASP A 31 -21.81 -0.93 -15.36
N VAL A 32 -20.51 -1.11 -15.41
CA VAL A 32 -19.61 -0.21 -16.16
C VAL A 32 -19.39 -0.64 -17.60
N HIS A 33 -19.94 -1.77 -18.03
CA HIS A 33 -19.70 -2.31 -19.36
C HIS A 33 -20.99 -2.91 -19.97
N THR A 34 -21.77 -2.08 -20.65
CA THR A 34 -23.08 -2.47 -21.15
C THR A 34 -23.36 -1.87 -22.53
N HIS A 35 -23.89 -2.68 -23.44
CA HIS A 35 -24.25 -2.28 -24.79
C HIS A 35 -25.75 -2.03 -24.93
N LEU A 36 -26.14 -0.85 -25.48
CA LEU A 36 -27.49 -0.56 -25.97
C LEU A 36 -27.37 -0.22 -27.46
N PHE A 37 -28.21 -0.81 -28.29
CA PHE A 37 -28.08 -0.65 -29.73
C PHE A 37 -29.40 -0.92 -30.46
N HIS A 38 -29.46 -0.55 -31.73
CA HIS A 38 -30.57 -0.93 -32.62
C HIS A 38 -30.04 -1.73 -33.82
N SER A 39 -30.67 -2.86 -34.11
CA SER A 39 -30.23 -3.79 -35.16
C SER A 39 -30.10 -3.17 -36.57
N ARG A 40 -30.90 -2.11 -36.85
CA ARG A 40 -30.82 -1.35 -38.13
C ARG A 40 -29.53 -0.56 -38.33
N HIS A 41 -28.74 -0.31 -37.27
CA HIS A 41 -27.49 0.43 -37.38
C HIS A 41 -26.30 -0.44 -37.76
N PHE A 42 -26.48 -1.76 -37.80
CA PHE A 42 -25.43 -2.66 -38.31
C PHE A 42 -25.34 -2.60 -39.84
N ALA A 43 -24.14 -2.66 -40.36
CA ALA A 43 -23.93 -2.82 -41.77
C ALA A 43 -24.50 -4.17 -42.27
N GLU A 44 -24.89 -4.24 -43.55
CA GLU A 44 -25.42 -5.45 -44.16
C GLU A 44 -24.48 -6.66 -43.97
N GLY A 45 -25.00 -7.77 -43.47
CA GLY A 45 -24.24 -9.00 -43.18
C GLY A 45 -23.29 -8.92 -41.99
N LYS A 46 -23.27 -7.81 -41.20
CA LYS A 46 -22.41 -7.65 -40.06
C LYS A 46 -23.14 -7.75 -38.71
N ARG A 47 -24.46 -7.91 -38.72
CA ARG A 47 -25.25 -8.13 -37.53
C ARG A 47 -24.90 -9.48 -36.87
N PRO A 48 -24.69 -9.54 -35.55
CA PRO A 48 -24.55 -10.81 -34.84
C PRO A 48 -25.74 -11.74 -35.06
N VAL A 49 -25.48 -13.02 -35.30
CA VAL A 49 -26.51 -14.02 -35.67
C VAL A 49 -27.53 -14.29 -34.56
N PHE A 50 -27.23 -13.94 -33.33
CA PHE A 50 -28.14 -14.09 -32.18
C PHE A 50 -29.09 -12.91 -31.99
N LEU A 51 -29.06 -11.88 -32.86
CA LEU A 51 -29.92 -10.72 -32.79
C LEU A 51 -31.05 -10.78 -33.80
N ASP A 52 -32.26 -10.40 -33.36
CA ASP A 52 -33.44 -10.29 -34.21
C ASP A 52 -33.29 -9.18 -35.26
N GLU A 53 -34.05 -9.29 -36.35
CA GLU A 53 -34.13 -8.24 -37.36
C GLU A 53 -34.98 -7.05 -36.87
N ASP A 54 -34.51 -5.85 -37.25
CA ASP A 54 -35.22 -4.56 -37.02
C ASP A 54 -35.75 -4.38 -35.61
N ARG A 55 -34.91 -4.69 -34.62
CA ARG A 55 -35.22 -4.51 -33.17
C ARG A 55 -34.19 -3.61 -32.49
N GLY A 56 -34.72 -2.70 -31.62
CA GLY A 56 -33.90 -1.99 -30.67
C GLY A 56 -33.75 -2.77 -29.38
N TYR A 57 -32.52 -2.81 -28.88
CA TYR A 57 -32.16 -3.33 -27.53
C TYR A 57 -31.82 -2.13 -26.67
N GLY A 58 -32.81 -1.72 -25.90
CA GLY A 58 -32.73 -0.49 -25.09
C GLY A 58 -32.71 -0.75 -23.59
N MET A 59 -32.95 0.30 -22.82
CA MET A 59 -32.93 0.23 -21.35
C MET A 59 -33.94 -0.78 -20.78
N ALA A 60 -35.13 -0.92 -21.40
CA ALA A 60 -36.13 -1.88 -20.95
C ALA A 60 -35.66 -3.34 -21.10
N ASP A 61 -34.96 -3.65 -22.20
CA ASP A 61 -34.39 -5.00 -22.43
C ASP A 61 -33.26 -5.27 -21.44
N PHE A 62 -32.38 -4.31 -21.22
CA PHE A 62 -31.31 -4.40 -20.20
C PHE A 62 -31.89 -4.65 -18.81
N GLN A 63 -32.88 -3.88 -18.39
CA GLN A 63 -33.50 -4.06 -17.08
C GLN A 63 -34.18 -5.43 -16.93
N ALA A 64 -34.86 -5.91 -18.00
CA ALA A 64 -35.45 -7.25 -18.02
C ALA A 64 -34.39 -8.35 -17.88
N ALA A 65 -33.27 -8.22 -18.58
CA ALA A 65 -32.14 -9.13 -18.45
C ALA A 65 -31.54 -9.11 -17.04
N MET A 66 -31.32 -7.92 -16.48
CA MET A 66 -30.79 -7.81 -15.10
C MET A 66 -31.75 -8.42 -14.08
N GLN A 67 -33.06 -8.28 -14.23
CA GLN A 67 -34.02 -8.96 -13.35
C GLN A 67 -33.99 -10.49 -13.49
N LEU A 68 -33.58 -11.01 -14.65
CA LEU A 68 -33.46 -12.44 -14.84
C LEU A 68 -32.31 -13.07 -14.03
N TRP A 69 -31.14 -12.47 -14.04
CA TRP A 69 -29.94 -13.04 -13.41
C TRP A 69 -29.33 -12.19 -12.28
N MET A 70 -29.97 -11.04 -11.95
CA MET A 70 -29.73 -10.26 -10.72
C MET A 70 -31.05 -9.89 -10.04
N PRO A 71 -31.93 -10.87 -9.72
CA PRO A 71 -33.26 -10.59 -9.20
C PRO A 71 -33.18 -9.75 -7.90
N GLY A 72 -34.04 -8.74 -7.83
CA GLY A 72 -34.15 -7.86 -6.65
C GLY A 72 -32.99 -6.83 -6.51
N ARG A 73 -32.13 -6.66 -7.53
CA ARG A 73 -31.10 -5.62 -7.54
C ARG A 73 -31.52 -4.45 -8.42
N GLU A 74 -31.19 -3.24 -7.94
CA GLU A 74 -31.31 -2.01 -8.73
C GLU A 74 -30.01 -1.83 -9.50
N VAL A 75 -30.05 -1.93 -10.84
CA VAL A 75 -28.85 -1.85 -11.69
C VAL A 75 -28.88 -0.57 -12.51
N GLU A 76 -27.96 0.35 -12.22
CA GLU A 76 -27.62 1.52 -13.04
C GLU A 76 -26.39 1.17 -13.89
N GLY A 77 -25.98 2.01 -14.85
CA GLY A 77 -24.80 1.67 -15.63
C GLY A 77 -24.24 2.74 -16.54
N LEU A 78 -23.12 2.34 -17.17
CA LEU A 78 -22.41 3.08 -18.19
C LEU A 78 -22.65 2.38 -19.54
N PHE A 79 -23.36 3.08 -20.44
CA PHE A 79 -23.91 2.51 -21.66
C PHE A 79 -23.22 3.04 -22.92
N PHE A 80 -23.06 2.19 -23.90
CA PHE A 80 -22.51 2.56 -25.21
C PHE A 80 -23.03 1.63 -26.30
N GLY A 81 -22.93 2.08 -27.55
CA GLY A 81 -23.35 1.31 -28.71
C GLY A 81 -22.56 0.01 -28.87
N TYR A 82 -23.12 -0.93 -29.62
CA TYR A 82 -22.41 -2.19 -29.94
C TYR A 82 -21.42 -1.98 -31.09
N PRO A 83 -20.11 -2.21 -30.88
CA PRO A 83 -19.10 -1.97 -31.90
C PRO A 83 -19.20 -3.04 -33.03
N SER A 84 -19.37 -2.60 -34.26
CA SER A 84 -19.39 -3.46 -35.44
C SER A 84 -18.74 -2.77 -36.64
N ALA A 85 -18.07 -3.52 -37.48
CA ALA A 85 -17.43 -2.95 -38.66
C ALA A 85 -18.48 -2.34 -39.61
N GLY A 86 -18.30 -1.05 -39.94
CA GLY A 86 -19.16 -0.31 -40.87
C GLY A 86 -20.55 0.04 -40.31
N ASN A 87 -20.80 -0.02 -39.01
CA ASN A 87 -22.07 0.38 -38.43
C ASN A 87 -22.30 1.91 -38.49
N ASP A 88 -23.57 2.32 -38.46
CA ASP A 88 -24.00 3.71 -38.32
C ASP A 88 -23.80 4.19 -36.86
N ARG A 89 -22.58 4.68 -36.53
CA ARG A 89 -22.24 5.17 -35.18
C ARG A 89 -23.01 6.41 -34.78
N VAL A 90 -23.39 7.26 -35.73
CA VAL A 90 -24.18 8.48 -35.45
C VAL A 90 -25.60 8.07 -35.00
N GLY A 91 -26.25 7.20 -35.73
CA GLY A 91 -27.55 6.66 -35.34
C GLY A 91 -27.48 5.85 -34.05
N GLU A 92 -26.41 5.11 -33.83
CA GLU A 92 -26.19 4.33 -32.62
C GLU A 92 -26.00 5.21 -31.38
N ASN A 93 -25.17 6.24 -31.45
CA ASN A 93 -25.01 7.21 -30.36
C ASN A 93 -26.31 7.96 -30.06
N ALA A 94 -27.07 8.33 -31.09
CA ALA A 94 -28.39 8.94 -30.92
C ALA A 94 -29.39 8.00 -30.22
N TRP A 95 -29.37 6.70 -30.60
CA TRP A 95 -30.15 5.67 -29.92
C TRP A 95 -29.79 5.54 -28.45
N VAL A 96 -28.51 5.37 -28.13
CA VAL A 96 -28.03 5.28 -26.75
C VAL A 96 -28.43 6.52 -25.95
N GLN A 97 -28.23 7.71 -26.51
CA GLN A 97 -28.61 8.96 -25.86
C GLN A 97 -30.10 8.99 -25.49
N SER A 98 -30.97 8.47 -26.36
CA SER A 98 -32.43 8.44 -26.13
C SER A 98 -32.86 7.51 -24.99
N GLN A 99 -32.01 6.56 -24.61
CA GLN A 99 -32.27 5.56 -23.56
C GLN A 99 -31.85 6.01 -22.16
N ILE A 100 -31.03 7.05 -22.04
CA ILE A 100 -30.45 7.47 -20.74
C ILE A 100 -31.40 8.37 -19.98
N ASN A 101 -31.76 7.96 -18.77
CA ASN A 101 -32.50 8.77 -17.83
C ASN A 101 -31.53 9.55 -16.91
N MET A 102 -31.46 10.85 -17.12
CA MET A 102 -30.55 11.76 -16.38
C MET A 102 -30.95 11.97 -14.92
N THR A 103 -32.08 11.45 -14.44
CA THR A 103 -32.46 11.46 -13.03
C THR A 103 -31.78 10.36 -12.22
N THR A 104 -31.15 9.40 -12.90
CA THR A 104 -30.33 8.33 -12.32
C THR A 104 -28.85 8.65 -12.45
N ASN A 105 -27.97 7.77 -11.91
CA ASN A 105 -26.52 7.87 -12.14
C ASN A 105 -26.08 7.30 -13.49
N SER A 106 -26.98 6.68 -14.26
CA SER A 106 -26.68 6.11 -15.56
C SER A 106 -26.18 7.16 -16.55
N ARG A 107 -25.12 6.84 -17.29
CA ARG A 107 -24.48 7.73 -18.27
C ARG A 107 -24.12 6.92 -19.52
N ALA A 108 -23.66 7.63 -20.55
CA ALA A 108 -23.24 7.02 -21.79
C ALA A 108 -21.79 7.34 -22.18
N LEU A 109 -21.19 6.50 -23.03
CA LEU A 109 -19.94 6.78 -23.74
C LEU A 109 -20.20 6.89 -25.23
N VAL A 110 -19.52 7.83 -25.90
CA VAL A 110 -19.56 7.98 -27.34
C VAL A 110 -18.85 6.79 -27.99
N LEU A 111 -19.55 5.98 -28.78
CA LEU A 111 -18.92 5.00 -29.64
C LEU A 111 -18.24 5.75 -30.79
N ALA A 112 -16.89 5.75 -30.81
CA ALA A 112 -16.10 6.56 -31.73
C ALA A 112 -15.06 5.74 -32.52
N ALA A 113 -14.77 6.20 -33.72
CA ALA A 113 -13.73 5.66 -34.61
C ALA A 113 -12.62 6.72 -34.83
N PRO A 114 -11.41 6.31 -35.22
CA PRO A 114 -10.31 7.23 -35.54
C PRO A 114 -10.65 8.30 -36.56
N THR A 115 -11.58 7.97 -37.49
CA THR A 115 -12.02 8.82 -38.59
C THR A 115 -13.14 9.80 -38.24
N ASP A 116 -13.67 9.76 -37.00
CA ASP A 116 -14.74 10.66 -36.59
C ASP A 116 -14.20 12.09 -36.32
N ASP A 117 -15.08 13.09 -36.49
CA ASP A 117 -14.74 14.47 -36.21
C ASP A 117 -14.60 14.73 -34.70
N PRO A 118 -13.40 15.10 -34.19
CA PRO A 118 -13.20 15.41 -32.80
C PRO A 118 -14.14 16.50 -32.26
N ALA A 119 -14.54 17.47 -33.10
CA ALA A 119 -15.45 18.55 -32.68
C ALA A 119 -16.86 18.00 -32.38
N GLU A 120 -17.33 17.02 -33.14
CA GLU A 120 -18.63 16.39 -32.90
C GLU A 120 -18.58 15.54 -31.62
N VAL A 121 -17.50 14.83 -31.36
CA VAL A 121 -17.32 14.07 -30.10
C VAL A 121 -17.33 15.02 -28.91
N ARG A 122 -16.61 16.15 -28.96
CA ARG A 122 -16.65 17.19 -27.91
C ARG A 122 -18.06 17.76 -27.72
N ARG A 123 -18.81 17.97 -28.80
CA ARG A 123 -20.20 18.44 -28.74
C ARG A 123 -21.11 17.42 -28.02
N LEU A 124 -20.96 16.14 -28.32
CA LEU A 124 -21.74 15.08 -27.65
C LEU A 124 -21.42 15.03 -26.15
N MET A 125 -20.15 15.11 -25.77
CA MET A 125 -19.74 15.12 -24.37
C MET A 125 -20.25 16.36 -23.61
N SER A 126 -20.40 17.49 -24.29
CA SER A 126 -20.97 18.72 -23.69
C SER A 126 -22.46 18.58 -23.33
N THR A 127 -23.17 17.55 -23.78
CA THR A 127 -24.59 17.29 -23.42
C THR A 127 -24.75 16.82 -21.97
N GLY A 128 -23.70 16.33 -21.34
CA GLY A 128 -23.72 15.73 -20.00
C GLY A 128 -24.30 14.31 -19.95
N VAL A 129 -24.88 13.82 -21.06
CA VAL A 129 -25.31 12.41 -21.20
C VAL A 129 -24.09 11.54 -21.45
N PHE A 130 -23.24 11.96 -22.39
CA PHE A 130 -21.99 11.32 -22.68
C PHE A 130 -20.89 11.88 -21.79
N ILE A 131 -20.21 11.00 -21.07
CA ILE A 131 -19.13 11.35 -20.12
C ILE A 131 -17.78 10.74 -20.51
N GLY A 132 -17.66 10.25 -21.73
CA GLY A 132 -16.43 9.62 -22.21
C GLY A 132 -16.58 8.97 -23.56
N ILE A 133 -15.59 8.16 -23.92
CA ILE A 133 -15.45 7.56 -25.24
C ILE A 133 -15.24 6.05 -25.12
N LYS A 134 -15.89 5.29 -26.04
CA LYS A 134 -15.67 3.86 -26.29
C LYS A 134 -15.03 3.69 -27.67
N PRO A 135 -13.70 3.69 -27.81
CA PRO A 135 -13.03 3.26 -29.04
C PRO A 135 -13.04 1.75 -29.15
N TYR A 136 -12.94 1.22 -30.36
CA TYR A 136 -12.90 -0.22 -30.56
C TYR A 136 -12.05 -0.64 -31.76
N ARG A 137 -11.35 -1.77 -31.63
CA ARG A 137 -10.41 -2.29 -32.62
C ARG A 137 -10.99 -2.47 -34.05
N LEU A 138 -12.29 -2.75 -34.16
CA LEU A 138 -12.93 -2.94 -35.47
C LEU A 138 -12.94 -1.69 -36.36
N TYR A 139 -12.59 -0.52 -35.76
CA TYR A 139 -12.46 0.76 -36.45
C TYR A 139 -11.02 1.11 -36.82
N ALA A 140 -10.03 0.27 -36.43
CA ALA A 140 -8.64 0.46 -36.82
C ALA A 140 -8.46 0.24 -38.35
N ASP A 141 -7.67 1.09 -38.95
CA ASP A 141 -7.25 0.92 -40.36
C ASP A 141 -6.01 0.01 -40.42
N VAL A 142 -6.23 -1.27 -40.15
CA VAL A 142 -5.19 -2.33 -40.18
C VAL A 142 -5.73 -3.58 -40.83
N PRO A 143 -4.87 -4.39 -41.53
CA PRO A 143 -5.30 -5.58 -42.23
C PRO A 143 -5.95 -6.64 -41.34
N ASP A 144 -5.43 -6.86 -40.16
CA ASP A 144 -6.03 -7.72 -39.11
C ASP A 144 -6.26 -6.93 -37.83
N THR A 145 -7.51 -6.66 -37.51
CA THR A 145 -7.88 -5.90 -36.32
C THR A 145 -7.59 -6.64 -35.01
N LYS A 146 -7.18 -7.92 -35.06
CA LYS A 146 -6.70 -8.63 -33.85
C LYS A 146 -5.29 -8.21 -33.47
N GLU A 147 -4.53 -7.68 -34.43
CA GLU A 147 -3.18 -7.13 -34.27
C GLU A 147 -3.20 -5.59 -34.11
N ALA A 148 -4.38 -5.00 -33.91
CA ALA A 148 -4.52 -3.55 -33.75
C ALA A 148 -3.84 -3.06 -32.44
N GLU A 149 -2.88 -2.16 -32.59
CA GLU A 149 -2.29 -1.43 -31.47
C GLU A 149 -3.23 -0.32 -31.00
N ILE A 150 -3.14 0.08 -29.75
CA ILE A 150 -4.08 1.00 -29.09
C ILE A 150 -4.29 2.27 -29.91
N GLU A 151 -3.21 2.90 -30.39
CA GLU A 151 -3.30 4.19 -31.09
C GLU A 151 -3.93 4.09 -32.48
N SER A 152 -3.96 2.88 -33.06
CA SER A 152 -4.63 2.65 -34.37
C SER A 152 -6.16 2.74 -34.29
N PHE A 153 -6.75 2.57 -33.08
CA PHE A 153 -8.20 2.66 -32.87
C PHE A 153 -8.63 3.62 -31.76
N ALA A 154 -7.70 4.03 -30.91
CA ALA A 154 -7.87 5.06 -29.90
C ALA A 154 -6.78 6.14 -30.06
N PRO A 155 -6.81 6.95 -31.13
CA PRO A 155 -5.80 7.97 -31.40
C PRO A 155 -5.77 9.03 -30.31
N GLU A 156 -4.67 9.76 -30.24
CA GLU A 156 -4.35 10.67 -29.15
C GLU A 156 -5.41 11.74 -28.91
N TRP A 157 -6.12 12.21 -29.94
CA TRP A 157 -7.21 13.17 -29.77
C TRP A 157 -8.39 12.66 -28.89
N MET A 158 -8.62 11.33 -28.84
CA MET A 158 -9.64 10.76 -27.95
C MET A 158 -9.21 10.84 -26.47
N TRP A 159 -7.92 10.63 -26.20
CA TRP A 159 -7.34 10.78 -24.88
C TRP A 159 -7.35 12.24 -24.42
N GLU A 160 -7.02 13.16 -25.33
CA GLU A 160 -7.08 14.59 -25.10
C GLU A 160 -8.50 15.05 -24.72
N ILE A 161 -9.52 14.63 -25.48
CA ILE A 161 -10.92 14.94 -25.18
C ILE A 161 -11.32 14.40 -23.80
N CYS A 162 -11.01 13.14 -23.52
CA CYS A 162 -11.30 12.56 -22.20
C CYS A 162 -10.57 13.31 -21.08
N HIS A 163 -9.31 13.72 -21.31
CA HIS A 163 -8.56 14.53 -20.36
C HIS A 163 -9.21 15.89 -20.09
N ASP A 164 -9.61 16.61 -21.15
CA ASP A 164 -10.20 17.94 -21.03
C ASP A 164 -11.53 17.96 -20.28
N HIS A 165 -12.30 16.86 -20.38
CA HIS A 165 -13.62 16.70 -19.78
C HIS A 165 -13.63 15.89 -18.47
N ASP A 166 -12.48 15.55 -17.88
CA ASP A 166 -12.37 14.57 -16.78
C ASP A 166 -13.14 13.25 -17.10
N GLY A 167 -13.13 12.88 -18.38
CA GLY A 167 -13.98 11.84 -18.95
C GLY A 167 -13.43 10.43 -18.78
N ILE A 168 -14.27 9.45 -19.10
CA ILE A 168 -13.98 8.02 -19.03
C ILE A 168 -13.67 7.47 -20.41
N MET A 169 -12.63 6.64 -20.52
CA MET A 169 -12.40 5.80 -21.70
C MET A 169 -12.52 4.33 -21.30
N VAL A 170 -13.41 3.58 -21.96
CA VAL A 170 -13.48 2.12 -21.82
C VAL A 170 -12.75 1.50 -22.99
N LEU A 171 -11.60 0.88 -22.72
CA LEU A 171 -10.70 0.36 -23.74
C LEU A 171 -10.63 -1.17 -23.70
N HIS A 172 -10.99 -1.79 -24.81
CA HIS A 172 -10.75 -3.21 -25.05
C HIS A 172 -9.42 -3.36 -25.79
N ILE A 173 -8.33 -3.63 -25.08
CA ILE A 173 -7.01 -3.85 -25.70
C ILE A 173 -6.98 -5.15 -26.49
N MET A 174 -6.08 -5.21 -27.46
CA MET A 174 -5.90 -6.37 -28.33
C MET A 174 -4.50 -6.99 -28.15
N LEU A 175 -3.99 -7.64 -29.16
CA LEU A 175 -2.78 -8.45 -29.19
C LEU A 175 -2.92 -9.76 -28.40
N ALA A 176 -2.20 -10.80 -28.81
CA ALA A 176 -2.37 -12.16 -28.26
C ALA A 176 -2.16 -12.20 -26.75
N ASP A 177 -1.12 -11.52 -26.27
CA ASP A 177 -0.68 -11.54 -24.88
C ASP A 177 -1.39 -10.47 -23.99
N GLY A 178 -2.35 -9.69 -24.56
CA GLY A 178 -3.15 -8.74 -23.80
C GLY A 178 -2.30 -7.75 -23.02
N ILE A 179 -2.47 -7.72 -21.68
CA ILE A 179 -1.74 -6.79 -20.78
C ILE A 179 -0.26 -7.18 -20.57
N THR A 180 0.19 -8.34 -21.01
CA THR A 180 1.61 -8.72 -20.96
C THR A 180 2.36 -8.34 -22.25
N ASP A 181 1.67 -7.95 -23.32
CA ASP A 181 2.31 -7.46 -24.54
C ASP A 181 2.97 -6.09 -24.29
N PRO A 182 4.29 -5.95 -24.52
CA PRO A 182 5.01 -4.70 -24.25
C PRO A 182 4.42 -3.48 -24.95
N ARG A 183 3.88 -3.64 -26.18
CA ARG A 183 3.28 -2.55 -26.95
C ARG A 183 2.05 -1.97 -26.24
N ASN A 184 1.19 -2.85 -25.70
CA ASN A 184 0.05 -2.41 -24.90
C ASN A 184 0.49 -1.70 -23.61
N VAL A 185 1.48 -2.28 -22.92
CA VAL A 185 2.01 -1.71 -21.66
C VAL A 185 2.61 -0.32 -21.88
N GLU A 186 3.49 -0.18 -22.89
CA GLU A 186 4.14 1.10 -23.20
C GLU A 186 3.13 2.18 -23.61
N ALA A 187 2.15 1.82 -24.48
CA ALA A 187 1.10 2.75 -24.90
C ALA A 187 0.25 3.21 -23.70
N ILE A 188 -0.22 2.28 -22.86
CA ILE A 188 -1.02 2.61 -21.68
C ILE A 188 -0.23 3.50 -20.72
N GLN A 189 1.00 3.13 -20.39
CA GLN A 189 1.83 3.91 -19.47
C GLN A 189 2.09 5.32 -19.98
N ARG A 190 2.44 5.47 -21.25
CA ARG A 190 2.72 6.76 -21.88
C ARG A 190 1.47 7.64 -21.94
N LEU A 191 0.36 7.11 -22.42
CA LEU A 191 -0.88 7.87 -22.61
C LEU A 191 -1.53 8.25 -21.28
N CYS A 192 -1.56 7.33 -20.30
CA CYS A 192 -2.10 7.63 -18.97
C CYS A 192 -1.30 8.68 -18.20
N ARG A 193 0.03 8.68 -18.33
CA ARG A 193 0.87 9.72 -17.74
C ARG A 193 0.72 11.07 -18.44
N ARG A 194 0.55 11.07 -19.77
CA ARG A 194 0.34 12.30 -20.55
C ARG A 194 -1.05 12.91 -20.33
N TYR A 195 -2.07 12.06 -20.14
CA TYR A 195 -3.46 12.47 -19.97
C TYR A 195 -4.04 12.00 -18.61
N PRO A 196 -3.53 12.50 -17.48
CA PRO A 196 -3.83 11.95 -16.14
C PRO A 196 -5.28 12.15 -15.69
N ARG A 197 -6.07 13.06 -16.31
CA ARG A 197 -7.50 13.24 -16.03
C ARG A 197 -8.38 12.34 -16.91
N CYS A 198 -7.85 11.69 -17.95
CA CYS A 198 -8.54 10.63 -18.66
C CYS A 198 -8.61 9.39 -17.76
N LYS A 199 -9.81 9.02 -17.33
CA LYS A 199 -10.07 7.86 -16.47
C LYS A 199 -10.21 6.62 -17.34
N LEU A 200 -9.20 5.76 -17.34
CA LEU A 200 -9.16 4.57 -18.20
C LEU A 200 -9.76 3.36 -17.49
N ILE A 201 -10.81 2.77 -18.06
CA ILE A 201 -11.31 1.45 -17.69
C ILE A 201 -10.78 0.43 -18.74
N LEU A 202 -9.92 -0.48 -18.30
CA LEU A 202 -9.47 -1.59 -19.15
C LEU A 202 -10.46 -2.75 -19.04
N ALA A 203 -11.13 -3.04 -20.13
CA ALA A 203 -12.15 -4.08 -20.22
C ALA A 203 -11.58 -5.49 -19.96
N HIS A 204 -12.42 -6.35 -19.35
CA HIS A 204 -12.13 -7.78 -19.16
C HIS A 204 -10.84 -8.06 -18.40
N VAL A 205 -10.66 -7.38 -17.24
CA VAL A 205 -9.42 -7.46 -16.45
C VAL A 205 -8.19 -7.17 -17.32
N ALA A 206 -8.23 -6.07 -18.11
CA ALA A 206 -7.21 -5.76 -19.11
C ALA A 206 -6.98 -6.93 -20.09
N ARG A 207 -8.08 -7.50 -20.61
CA ARG A 207 -8.11 -8.66 -21.53
C ARG A 207 -7.45 -9.93 -20.96
N SER A 208 -7.59 -10.16 -19.65
CA SER A 208 -6.98 -11.32 -18.99
C SER A 208 -7.93 -12.53 -18.96
N PHE A 209 -8.45 -12.94 -20.10
CA PHE A 209 -9.16 -14.21 -20.27
C PHE A 209 -8.25 -15.43 -19.99
N ASN A 210 -6.94 -15.25 -20.12
CA ASN A 210 -5.94 -16.10 -19.49
C ASN A 210 -5.51 -15.44 -18.17
N TYR A 211 -5.78 -16.11 -17.04
CA TYR A 211 -5.49 -15.54 -15.71
C TYR A 211 -3.99 -15.26 -15.47
N ARG A 212 -3.08 -15.94 -16.20
CA ARG A 212 -1.64 -15.69 -16.10
C ARG A 212 -1.29 -14.29 -16.59
N HIS A 213 -1.97 -13.79 -17.64
CA HIS A 213 -1.78 -12.42 -18.13
C HIS A 213 -2.11 -11.39 -17.05
N ALA A 214 -3.20 -11.59 -16.27
CA ALA A 214 -3.48 -10.71 -15.11
C ALA A 214 -2.36 -10.76 -14.07
N ARG A 215 -1.91 -11.97 -13.72
CA ARG A 215 -0.89 -12.17 -12.68
C ARG A 215 0.46 -11.55 -13.06
N GLU A 216 0.83 -11.61 -14.33
CA GLU A 216 2.12 -11.10 -14.82
C GLU A 216 2.05 -9.64 -15.24
N GLY A 217 0.96 -9.22 -15.89
CA GLY A 217 0.85 -7.90 -16.55
C GLY A 217 0.30 -6.78 -15.68
N LEU A 218 -0.61 -7.04 -14.72
CA LEU A 218 -1.25 -5.97 -13.94
C LEU A 218 -0.28 -5.17 -13.05
N HIS A 219 0.90 -5.72 -12.76
CA HIS A 219 1.96 -4.99 -12.04
C HIS A 219 2.41 -3.71 -12.78
N HIS A 220 2.34 -3.69 -14.11
CA HIS A 220 2.67 -2.53 -14.93
C HIS A 220 1.70 -1.35 -14.76
N LEU A 221 0.52 -1.59 -14.16
CA LEU A 221 -0.53 -0.59 -13.97
C LEU A 221 -0.56 0.00 -12.56
N VAL A 222 0.26 -0.51 -11.63
CA VAL A 222 0.22 -0.13 -10.20
C VAL A 222 0.40 1.37 -10.01
N ASP A 223 1.30 1.98 -10.78
CA ASP A 223 1.68 3.41 -10.68
C ASP A 223 0.81 4.35 -11.54
N LEU A 224 -0.29 3.85 -12.12
CA LEU A 224 -1.21 4.64 -12.94
C LEU A 224 -2.52 4.83 -12.18
N ASP A 225 -2.66 5.95 -11.47
CA ASP A 225 -3.82 6.20 -10.60
C ASP A 225 -5.13 6.41 -11.37
N ASN A 226 -5.05 6.79 -12.65
CA ASN A 226 -6.18 6.96 -13.54
C ASN A 226 -6.60 5.70 -14.30
N VAL A 227 -6.04 4.53 -13.97
CA VAL A 227 -6.38 3.23 -14.58
C VAL A 227 -7.13 2.35 -13.60
N VAL A 228 -8.27 1.84 -14.02
CA VAL A 228 -9.06 0.82 -13.33
C VAL A 228 -9.39 -0.32 -14.30
N ILE A 229 -9.89 -1.44 -13.81
CA ILE A 229 -10.28 -2.58 -14.64
C ILE A 229 -11.73 -2.96 -14.40
N ASP A 230 -12.41 -3.53 -15.41
CA ASP A 230 -13.71 -4.14 -15.22
C ASP A 230 -13.65 -5.69 -15.23
N THR A 231 -14.68 -6.31 -14.68
CA THR A 231 -14.80 -7.77 -14.54
C THR A 231 -15.53 -8.43 -15.69
N SER A 232 -16.02 -7.67 -16.66
CA SER A 232 -16.96 -8.10 -17.68
C SER A 232 -16.48 -9.34 -18.46
N ALA A 233 -17.37 -10.30 -18.67
CA ALA A 233 -17.19 -11.53 -19.42
C ALA A 233 -16.00 -12.43 -19.02
N VAL A 234 -15.25 -12.11 -17.97
CA VAL A 234 -14.15 -12.97 -17.47
C VAL A 234 -14.73 -14.07 -16.57
N THR A 235 -14.37 -15.32 -16.84
CA THR A 235 -14.83 -16.51 -16.09
C THR A 235 -13.64 -17.27 -15.50
N GLN A 236 -12.70 -16.53 -14.92
CA GLN A 236 -11.47 -17.05 -14.33
C GLN A 236 -11.23 -16.39 -12.95
N ALA A 237 -11.50 -17.11 -11.87
CA ALA A 237 -11.28 -16.61 -10.50
C ALA A 237 -9.83 -16.14 -10.27
N GLY A 238 -8.85 -16.81 -10.90
CA GLY A 238 -7.45 -16.42 -10.83
C GLY A 238 -7.14 -15.03 -11.39
N ALA A 239 -7.88 -14.56 -12.42
CA ALA A 239 -7.73 -13.21 -12.95
C ALA A 239 -8.26 -12.15 -11.98
N PHE A 240 -9.42 -12.39 -11.39
CA PHE A 240 -10.01 -11.50 -10.38
C PHE A 240 -9.16 -11.45 -9.10
N ARG A 241 -8.65 -12.61 -8.64
CA ARG A 241 -7.72 -12.65 -7.50
C ARG A 241 -6.48 -11.82 -7.76
N ALA A 242 -5.83 -11.96 -8.93
CA ALA A 242 -4.67 -11.16 -9.30
C ALA A 242 -5.01 -9.65 -9.33
N ALA A 243 -6.16 -9.28 -9.88
CA ALA A 243 -6.62 -7.89 -9.91
C ALA A 243 -6.80 -7.29 -8.50
N ILE A 244 -7.46 -8.01 -7.61
CA ILE A 244 -7.69 -7.59 -6.21
C ILE A 244 -6.36 -7.50 -5.45
N GLU A 245 -5.48 -8.49 -5.59
CA GLU A 245 -4.19 -8.51 -4.88
C GLU A 245 -3.22 -7.44 -5.39
N ILE A 246 -3.15 -7.23 -6.72
CA ILE A 246 -2.18 -6.32 -7.35
C ILE A 246 -2.68 -4.87 -7.35
N LEU A 247 -3.93 -4.63 -7.77
CA LEU A 247 -4.48 -3.28 -7.92
C LEU A 247 -5.27 -2.82 -6.70
N GLY A 248 -5.76 -3.74 -5.87
CA GLY A 248 -6.65 -3.48 -4.75
C GLY A 248 -8.13 -3.35 -5.17
N PRO A 249 -9.09 -3.57 -4.23
CA PRO A 249 -10.53 -3.62 -4.53
C PRO A 249 -11.06 -2.30 -5.11
N ARG A 250 -10.48 -1.16 -4.77
CA ARG A 250 -10.90 0.17 -5.26
C ARG A 250 -10.62 0.43 -6.75
N ARG A 251 -9.84 -0.43 -7.39
CA ARG A 251 -9.53 -0.34 -8.83
C ARG A 251 -10.20 -1.43 -9.65
N VAL A 252 -11.09 -2.22 -9.05
CA VAL A 252 -11.90 -3.25 -9.70
C VAL A 252 -13.33 -2.76 -9.76
N LEU A 253 -13.94 -2.83 -10.94
CA LEU A 253 -15.30 -2.41 -11.24
C LEU A 253 -16.11 -3.60 -11.75
N TRP A 254 -17.32 -3.76 -11.28
CA TRP A 254 -18.19 -4.77 -11.85
C TRP A 254 -18.75 -4.31 -13.21
N GLY A 255 -18.71 -5.19 -14.22
CA GLY A 255 -19.32 -5.02 -15.53
C GLY A 255 -19.90 -6.33 -16.03
N SER A 256 -21.02 -6.28 -16.77
CA SER A 256 -21.69 -7.46 -17.29
C SER A 256 -21.18 -7.90 -18.67
N ASP A 257 -20.83 -6.95 -19.52
CA ASP A 257 -20.72 -7.14 -20.96
C ASP A 257 -22.04 -7.66 -21.58
N TYR A 258 -23.17 -7.01 -21.16
CA TYR A 258 -24.48 -7.29 -21.74
C TYR A 258 -24.41 -7.06 -23.27
N MET A 259 -24.60 -8.00 -24.12
CA MET A 259 -25.35 -9.25 -24.05
C MET A 259 -24.49 -10.53 -23.99
N VAL A 260 -23.15 -10.40 -23.96
CA VAL A 260 -22.26 -11.57 -23.85
C VAL A 260 -22.55 -12.36 -22.58
N SER A 261 -22.88 -11.68 -21.49
CA SER A 261 -23.28 -12.28 -20.22
C SER A 261 -24.48 -13.21 -20.31
N GLU A 262 -25.35 -13.06 -21.32
CA GLU A 262 -26.52 -13.90 -21.55
C GLU A 262 -26.26 -15.12 -22.44
N LEU A 263 -25.06 -15.27 -22.99
CA LEU A 263 -24.64 -16.46 -23.73
C LEU A 263 -24.26 -17.59 -22.76
N ARG A 264 -24.48 -18.85 -23.15
CA ARG A 264 -24.04 -20.01 -22.38
C ARG A 264 -22.62 -20.40 -22.71
N GLY A 265 -21.80 -20.57 -21.69
CA GLY A 265 -20.41 -20.97 -21.86
C GLY A 265 -19.48 -20.33 -20.83
N SER A 266 -18.20 -20.59 -20.99
CA SER A 266 -17.16 -19.94 -20.22
C SER A 266 -15.86 -19.81 -21.02
N CYS A 267 -15.01 -18.89 -20.65
CA CYS A 267 -13.66 -18.76 -21.16
C CYS A 267 -12.70 -19.54 -20.27
N ILE A 268 -11.83 -20.35 -20.83
CA ILE A 268 -10.83 -21.11 -20.09
C ILE A 268 -9.41 -20.80 -20.57
N THR A 269 -8.47 -20.74 -19.63
CA THR A 269 -7.05 -20.68 -19.92
C THR A 269 -6.56 -21.95 -20.60
N GLN A 270 -5.84 -21.83 -21.72
CA GLN A 270 -5.24 -22.93 -22.43
C GLN A 270 -3.82 -22.56 -22.88
N GLY A 271 -2.80 -23.16 -22.24
CA GLY A 271 -1.41 -22.81 -22.53
C GLY A 271 -1.10 -21.34 -22.26
N ASP A 272 -0.59 -20.63 -23.24
CA ASP A 272 -0.34 -19.20 -23.27
C ASP A 272 -1.53 -18.35 -23.74
N GLY A 273 -2.59 -18.99 -24.21
CA GLY A 273 -3.82 -18.36 -24.71
C GLY A 273 -5.05 -18.68 -23.86
N PHE A 274 -6.21 -18.52 -24.49
CA PHE A 274 -7.50 -18.87 -23.93
C PHE A 274 -8.45 -19.34 -25.02
N THR A 275 -9.49 -20.08 -24.63
CA THR A 275 -10.56 -20.48 -25.53
C THR A 275 -11.93 -20.35 -24.91
N TRP A 276 -12.92 -20.00 -25.70
CA TRP A 276 -14.32 -20.04 -25.29
C TRP A 276 -14.88 -21.43 -25.50
N ILE A 277 -15.46 -22.01 -24.47
CA ILE A 277 -16.19 -23.27 -24.55
C ILE A 277 -17.68 -22.99 -24.37
N HIS A 278 -18.48 -23.61 -25.23
CA HIS A 278 -19.93 -23.47 -25.25
C HIS A 278 -20.59 -24.72 -25.84
N PRO A 279 -21.94 -24.94 -25.66
CA PRO A 279 -22.62 -26.17 -26.05
C PRO A 279 -22.40 -26.58 -27.50
N GLU A 280 -22.28 -25.63 -28.41
CA GLU A 280 -22.10 -25.90 -29.84
C GLU A 280 -20.73 -26.46 -30.22
N ILE A 281 -19.68 -26.13 -29.44
CA ILE A 281 -18.33 -26.68 -29.64
C ILE A 281 -18.21 -28.07 -29.00
N THR A 282 -18.81 -28.27 -27.83
CA THR A 282 -18.60 -29.48 -27.02
C THR A 282 -19.66 -30.55 -27.28
N GLY A 283 -20.80 -30.18 -27.86
CA GLY A 283 -21.92 -31.08 -28.10
C GLY A 283 -22.41 -31.75 -26.82
N ASP A 284 -22.97 -32.93 -26.90
CA ASP A 284 -23.54 -33.70 -25.80
C ASP A 284 -22.47 -34.24 -24.79
N LYS A 285 -21.18 -34.14 -25.12
CA LYS A 285 -20.11 -34.72 -24.30
C LYS A 285 -19.97 -34.07 -22.92
N LEU A 286 -20.30 -32.79 -22.80
CA LEU A 286 -20.25 -32.09 -21.49
C LEU A 286 -21.52 -32.29 -20.64
N THR A 287 -22.64 -32.66 -21.26
CA THR A 287 -23.90 -32.93 -20.53
C THR A 287 -23.80 -34.12 -19.59
N ILE A 288 -22.83 -35.02 -19.79
CA ILE A 288 -22.54 -36.15 -18.90
C ILE A 288 -21.92 -35.68 -17.56
N PHE A 289 -21.14 -34.58 -17.57
CA PHE A 289 -20.38 -34.10 -16.41
C PHE A 289 -20.91 -32.79 -15.83
N GLY A 290 -21.86 -32.12 -16.49
CA GLY A 290 -22.45 -30.87 -16.03
C GLY A 290 -23.14 -30.12 -17.16
N GLN A 291 -23.78 -29.00 -16.83
CA GLN A 291 -24.43 -28.12 -17.78
C GLN A 291 -23.76 -26.75 -17.77
N TYR A 292 -23.64 -26.14 -18.93
CA TYR A 292 -23.22 -24.74 -19.04
C TYR A 292 -24.27 -23.82 -18.41
N THR A 293 -23.80 -22.89 -17.61
CA THR A 293 -24.59 -21.71 -17.20
C THR A 293 -24.30 -20.52 -18.12
N THR A 294 -24.90 -19.37 -17.86
CA THR A 294 -24.57 -18.15 -18.59
C THR A 294 -23.21 -17.59 -18.18
N VAL A 295 -22.55 -16.89 -19.11
CA VAL A 295 -21.26 -16.22 -18.86
C VAL A 295 -21.36 -15.28 -17.66
N GLY A 296 -22.49 -14.55 -17.51
CA GLY A 296 -22.71 -13.65 -16.37
C GLY A 296 -22.75 -14.36 -15.02
N ILE A 297 -23.47 -15.49 -14.91
CA ILE A 297 -23.52 -16.28 -13.67
C ILE A 297 -22.15 -16.89 -13.37
N GLU A 298 -21.46 -17.44 -14.37
CA GLU A 298 -20.12 -18.02 -14.20
C GLU A 298 -19.10 -16.95 -13.76
N SER A 299 -19.16 -15.76 -14.38
CA SER A 299 -18.30 -14.63 -13.98
C SER A 299 -18.54 -14.21 -12.53
N LEU A 300 -19.80 -14.12 -12.09
CA LEU A 300 -20.13 -13.81 -10.68
C LEU A 300 -19.63 -14.89 -9.70
N LEU A 301 -19.74 -16.18 -10.04
CA LEU A 301 -19.20 -17.27 -9.22
C LEU A 301 -17.67 -17.16 -9.09
N CYS A 302 -16.98 -16.91 -10.20
CA CYS A 302 -15.53 -16.71 -10.21
C CYS A 302 -15.10 -15.45 -9.43
N LEU A 303 -15.86 -14.35 -9.52
CA LEU A 303 -15.59 -13.13 -8.76
C LEU A 303 -15.82 -13.37 -7.26
N ARG A 304 -16.90 -14.08 -6.90
CA ARG A 304 -17.18 -14.46 -5.52
C ARG A 304 -16.05 -15.30 -4.92
N GLU A 305 -15.61 -16.36 -5.62
CA GLU A 305 -14.47 -17.18 -5.21
C GLU A 305 -13.21 -16.33 -4.96
N ALA A 306 -12.89 -15.42 -5.88
CA ALA A 306 -11.74 -14.55 -5.73
C ALA A 306 -11.86 -13.60 -4.54
N CYS A 307 -13.06 -13.03 -4.29
CA CYS A 307 -13.31 -12.14 -3.16
C CYS A 307 -13.24 -12.89 -1.82
N GLU A 308 -13.79 -14.12 -1.75
CA GLU A 308 -13.70 -14.98 -0.56
C GLU A 308 -12.23 -15.36 -0.27
N ASP A 309 -11.47 -15.77 -1.28
CA ASP A 309 -10.06 -16.13 -1.17
C ASP A 309 -9.16 -14.96 -0.75
N THR A 310 -9.51 -13.75 -1.13
CA THR A 310 -8.76 -12.53 -0.79
C THR A 310 -9.29 -11.82 0.45
N GLY A 311 -10.34 -12.37 1.08
CA GLY A 311 -10.89 -11.85 2.34
C GLY A 311 -11.56 -10.48 2.19
N MET A 312 -12.27 -10.24 1.08
CA MET A 312 -12.99 -8.99 0.85
C MET A 312 -14.13 -8.82 1.86
N THR A 313 -14.25 -7.60 2.39
CA THR A 313 -15.32 -7.20 3.30
C THR A 313 -16.58 -6.80 2.54
N GLN A 314 -17.72 -6.65 3.24
CA GLN A 314 -18.94 -6.13 2.64
C GLN A 314 -18.74 -4.75 2.01
N GLY A 315 -17.93 -3.88 2.65
CA GLY A 315 -17.59 -2.56 2.09
C GLY A 315 -16.77 -2.64 0.81
N ASP A 316 -15.86 -3.62 0.68
CA ASP A 316 -15.12 -3.85 -0.56
C ASP A 316 -16.03 -4.35 -1.68
N LEU A 317 -17.06 -5.16 -1.36
CA LEU A 317 -18.06 -5.60 -2.33
C LEU A 317 -18.92 -4.43 -2.81
N GLU A 318 -19.38 -3.55 -1.91
CA GLU A 318 -20.08 -2.31 -2.28
C GLU A 318 -19.20 -1.41 -3.17
N ASP A 319 -17.90 -1.31 -2.88
CA ASP A 319 -16.93 -0.61 -3.72
C ASP A 319 -16.86 -1.23 -5.13
N ILE A 320 -16.65 -2.54 -5.25
CA ILE A 320 -16.52 -3.23 -6.55
C ILE A 320 -17.80 -3.13 -7.38
N PHE A 321 -18.96 -3.37 -6.77
CA PHE A 321 -20.24 -3.41 -7.48
C PHE A 321 -20.85 -2.04 -7.76
N ARG A 322 -20.39 -0.97 -7.08
CA ARG A 322 -21.03 0.34 -7.24
C ARG A 322 -20.13 1.54 -6.96
N GLU A 323 -19.58 1.66 -5.77
CA GLU A 323 -19.02 2.94 -5.32
C GLU A 323 -17.75 3.34 -6.10
N ASN A 324 -16.96 2.38 -6.59
CA ASN A 324 -15.83 2.66 -7.48
C ASN A 324 -16.29 3.32 -8.78
N ALA A 325 -17.37 2.84 -9.38
CA ALA A 325 -17.93 3.43 -10.58
C ALA A 325 -18.44 4.86 -10.31
N LEU A 326 -19.19 5.07 -9.23
CA LEU A 326 -19.70 6.37 -8.87
C LEU A 326 -18.59 7.39 -8.58
N ARG A 327 -17.44 6.94 -8.06
CA ARG A 327 -16.26 7.81 -7.89
C ARG A 327 -15.69 8.28 -9.24
N LEU A 328 -15.74 7.44 -10.27
CA LEU A 328 -15.31 7.86 -11.62
C LEU A 328 -16.26 8.87 -12.26
N LEU A 329 -17.57 8.80 -11.95
CA LEU A 329 -18.59 9.71 -12.49
C LEU A 329 -18.53 11.12 -11.88
N LYS A 330 -18.01 11.25 -10.68
CA LYS A 330 -17.92 12.54 -9.97
C LYS A 330 -16.53 13.17 -10.23
N PRO A 331 -16.45 14.51 -10.33
CA PRO A 331 -15.17 15.18 -10.11
C PRO A 331 -14.66 14.77 -8.72
N ALA A 332 -13.35 14.57 -8.57
CA ALA A 332 -12.76 14.14 -7.31
C ALA A 332 -13.27 15.03 -6.16
N PRO A 333 -13.97 14.47 -5.14
CA PRO A 333 -14.50 15.31 -4.08
C PRO A 333 -13.34 15.88 -3.25
N GLU A 334 -13.48 17.13 -2.79
CA GLU A 334 -12.60 17.72 -1.76
C GLU A 334 -12.72 17.04 -0.38
N ILE A 335 -13.38 15.89 -0.28
CA ILE A 335 -13.62 15.18 0.98
C ILE A 335 -12.32 14.50 1.42
N LYS A 336 -11.75 15.03 2.48
CA LYS A 336 -10.59 14.45 3.17
C LYS A 336 -11.07 13.37 4.15
N ALA A 337 -11.37 12.17 3.66
CA ALA A 337 -11.88 11.05 4.46
C ALA A 337 -10.94 10.67 5.62
N GLY A 338 -9.64 10.72 5.40
CA GLY A 338 -8.64 10.46 6.44
C GLY A 338 -8.71 11.42 7.62
N PRO A 339 -8.65 12.75 7.42
CA PRO A 339 -8.85 13.73 8.50
C PRO A 339 -10.20 13.61 9.22
N MET A 340 -11.31 13.34 8.52
CA MET A 340 -12.62 13.10 9.15
C MET A 340 -12.60 11.88 10.07
N LEU A 341 -12.05 10.77 9.61
CA LEU A 341 -11.91 9.55 10.42
C LEU A 341 -10.97 9.77 11.62
N TRP A 342 -9.97 10.64 11.47
CA TRP A 342 -9.09 11.02 12.58
C TRP A 342 -9.84 11.76 13.69
N GLU A 343 -10.73 12.69 13.35
CA GLU A 343 -11.57 13.37 14.35
C GLU A 343 -12.49 12.38 15.07
N GLU A 344 -13.09 11.44 14.34
CA GLU A 344 -13.89 10.37 14.93
C GLU A 344 -13.06 9.45 15.84
N ALA A 345 -11.86 9.05 15.40
CA ALA A 345 -10.98 8.17 16.17
C ALA A 345 -10.61 8.76 17.53
N LYS A 346 -10.40 10.08 17.62
CA LYS A 346 -10.10 10.75 18.88
C LYS A 346 -11.20 10.60 19.95
N THR A 347 -12.44 10.34 19.53
CA THR A 347 -13.56 10.11 20.45
C THR A 347 -13.64 8.67 20.96
N LYS A 348 -12.97 7.72 20.28
CA LYS A 348 -13.09 6.28 20.54
C LYS A 348 -11.78 5.64 20.98
N ILE A 349 -10.66 6.18 20.53
CA ILE A 349 -9.32 5.65 20.79
C ILE A 349 -8.53 6.69 21.60
N SER A 350 -8.01 6.29 22.74
CA SER A 350 -7.18 7.19 23.55
C SER A 350 -6.04 7.76 22.71
N CYS A 351 -5.94 9.09 22.65
CA CYS A 351 -5.01 9.83 21.80
C CYS A 351 -5.20 9.62 20.27
N GLY A 352 -6.31 9.06 19.82
CA GLY A 352 -6.63 8.80 18.41
C GLY A 352 -5.90 7.62 17.79
N THR A 353 -4.73 7.25 18.30
CA THR A 353 -3.93 6.09 17.86
C THR A 353 -2.93 5.68 18.92
N GLY A 354 -2.58 4.40 18.97
CA GLY A 354 -1.62 3.84 19.93
C GLY A 354 -0.16 4.25 19.66
N LEU A 355 0.17 4.81 18.50
CA LEU A 355 1.54 5.21 18.15
C LEU A 355 1.65 6.74 18.04
N LEU A 356 2.47 7.36 18.89
CA LEU A 356 2.70 8.80 18.90
C LEU A 356 3.08 9.33 17.49
N SER A 357 4.01 8.67 16.80
CA SER A 357 4.50 9.06 15.47
C SER A 357 3.47 8.90 14.32
N LYS A 358 2.23 8.51 14.60
CA LYS A 358 1.12 8.50 13.64
C LYS A 358 0.09 9.61 13.89
N ARG A 359 0.24 10.40 14.94
CA ARG A 359 -0.69 11.47 15.27
C ARG A 359 -0.55 12.63 14.28
N ALA A 360 -1.65 13.00 13.61
CA ALA A 360 -1.67 14.03 12.56
C ALA A 360 -1.06 15.37 12.99
N HIS A 361 -1.29 15.78 14.27
CA HIS A 361 -0.77 17.05 14.80
C HIS A 361 0.77 17.14 14.89
N LEU A 362 1.50 16.04 14.71
CA LEU A 362 2.97 16.05 14.66
C LEU A 362 3.51 16.39 13.25
N PHE A 363 2.63 16.44 12.26
CA PHE A 363 2.95 16.71 10.86
C PHE A 363 2.30 18.00 10.39
N ASP A 364 1.19 17.91 9.70
CA ASP A 364 0.29 19.00 9.34
C ASP A 364 -1.14 18.55 9.63
N GLN A 365 -1.73 19.07 10.71
CA GLN A 365 -3.05 18.65 11.19
C GLN A 365 -4.15 18.82 10.13
N GLN A 366 -3.99 19.76 9.20
CA GLN A 366 -5.01 20.10 8.20
C GLN A 366 -4.95 19.21 6.96
N SER A 367 -3.76 18.74 6.56
CA SER A 367 -3.57 18.02 5.30
C SER A 367 -2.97 16.63 5.43
N TRP A 368 -2.54 16.22 6.64
CA TRP A 368 -2.01 14.86 6.84
C TRP A 368 -3.10 13.81 6.69
N PRO A 369 -2.94 12.81 5.77
CA PRO A 369 -4.01 11.87 5.41
C PRO A 369 -4.41 10.90 6.54
N SER A 370 -3.58 10.71 7.55
CA SER A 370 -3.77 9.90 8.79
C SER A 370 -4.04 8.42 8.57
N TYR A 371 -4.80 8.02 7.54
CA TYR A 371 -5.18 6.64 7.27
C TYR A 371 -4.86 6.26 5.84
N PHE A 372 -4.55 4.98 5.64
CA PHE A 372 -4.32 4.41 4.32
C PHE A 372 -5.38 3.36 3.98
N SER A 373 -5.73 3.27 2.69
CA SER A 373 -6.54 2.20 2.13
C SER A 373 -5.67 1.03 1.65
N ARG A 374 -4.45 1.34 1.19
CA ARG A 374 -3.51 0.38 0.64
C ARG A 374 -2.08 0.87 0.79
N ALA A 375 -1.15 -0.08 0.89
CA ALA A 375 0.29 0.20 0.80
C ALA A 375 0.99 -0.93 0.03
N LYS A 376 1.86 -0.60 -0.94
CA LYS A 376 2.62 -1.57 -1.74
C LYS A 376 3.95 -0.96 -2.19
N GLY A 377 5.05 -1.70 -2.03
CA GLY A 377 6.38 -1.22 -2.41
C GLY A 377 6.75 0.09 -1.71
N ALA A 378 7.07 1.13 -2.46
CA ALA A 378 7.36 2.47 -1.94
C ALA A 378 6.10 3.35 -1.80
N SER A 379 4.91 2.85 -2.17
CA SER A 379 3.69 3.65 -2.29
C SER A 379 2.66 3.36 -1.20
N ILE A 380 1.96 4.42 -0.77
CA ILE A 380 0.79 4.35 0.11
C ILE A 380 -0.35 5.11 -0.56
N TRP A 381 -1.57 4.59 -0.49
CA TRP A 381 -2.79 5.27 -0.92
C TRP A 381 -3.61 5.63 0.31
N ASP A 382 -4.07 6.88 0.39
CA ASP A 382 -4.98 7.30 1.43
C ASP A 382 -6.42 6.80 1.21
N LEU A 383 -7.35 7.20 2.06
CA LEU A 383 -8.75 6.79 1.95
C LEU A 383 -9.47 7.45 0.76
N ASP A 384 -8.94 8.55 0.24
CA ASP A 384 -9.46 9.25 -0.94
C ASP A 384 -8.85 8.72 -2.25
N GLY A 385 -7.95 7.73 -2.15
CA GLY A 385 -7.28 7.08 -3.28
C GLY A 385 -6.04 7.81 -3.78
N LYS A 386 -5.65 8.93 -3.16
CA LYS A 386 -4.42 9.64 -3.54
C LYS A 386 -3.20 8.82 -3.14
N ARG A 387 -2.28 8.64 -4.11
CA ARG A 387 -1.02 7.95 -3.91
C ARG A 387 0.06 8.88 -3.39
N TYR A 388 0.90 8.34 -2.53
CA TYR A 388 2.10 8.99 -2.03
C TYR A 388 3.30 8.05 -2.10
N THR A 389 4.47 8.56 -2.46
CA THR A 389 5.74 7.87 -2.22
C THR A 389 6.12 8.03 -0.75
N ASP A 390 6.30 6.92 -0.04
CA ASP A 390 6.51 6.91 1.41
C ASP A 390 7.99 6.94 1.78
N PHE A 391 8.44 8.07 2.32
CA PHE A 391 9.76 8.23 2.94
C PHE A 391 9.71 8.11 4.47
N THR A 392 8.54 7.79 5.08
CA THR A 392 8.43 7.60 6.54
C THR A 392 8.75 6.15 6.95
N GLY A 393 8.65 5.21 6.01
CA GLY A 393 9.01 3.80 6.17
C GLY A 393 8.39 3.12 7.39
N GLY A 394 7.14 3.51 7.78
CA GLY A 394 6.49 2.98 8.98
C GLY A 394 7.33 3.19 10.25
N VAL A 395 7.97 4.36 10.40
CA VAL A 395 8.91 4.68 11.49
C VAL A 395 10.11 3.70 11.52
N GLY A 396 10.55 3.29 10.33
CA GLY A 396 11.65 2.37 10.14
C GLY A 396 11.29 0.88 10.29
N ALA A 397 10.01 0.52 10.42
CA ALA A 397 9.61 -0.88 10.46
C ALA A 397 9.58 -1.53 9.06
N ILE A 398 9.44 -0.74 8.02
CA ILE A 398 9.38 -1.20 6.63
C ILE A 398 10.75 -1.00 5.98
N LEU A 399 11.41 -2.09 5.57
CA LEU A 399 12.70 -2.06 4.88
C LEU A 399 12.62 -2.65 3.48
N LEU A 400 11.89 -3.77 3.30
CA LEU A 400 11.67 -4.41 2.00
C LEU A 400 10.57 -3.73 1.16
N GLY A 401 9.97 -2.65 1.68
CA GLY A 401 8.79 -2.03 1.11
C GLY A 401 7.49 -2.59 1.69
N HIS A 402 6.40 -1.84 1.47
CA HIS A 402 5.09 -2.23 1.94
C HIS A 402 4.59 -3.50 1.24
N ALA A 403 3.90 -4.36 2.00
CA ALA A 403 3.25 -5.58 1.50
C ALA A 403 4.16 -6.41 0.58
N ASP A 404 5.40 -6.67 1.02
CA ASP A 404 6.35 -7.51 0.28
C ASP A 404 5.78 -8.91 0.05
N ASP A 405 5.83 -9.38 -1.21
CA ASP A 405 5.14 -10.59 -1.62
C ASP A 405 5.69 -11.86 -0.96
N GLU A 406 7.00 -11.94 -0.77
CA GLU A 406 7.65 -13.10 -0.15
C GLU A 406 7.34 -13.18 1.35
N VAL A 407 7.42 -12.05 2.05
CA VAL A 407 7.06 -11.95 3.47
C VAL A 407 5.58 -12.25 3.67
N ASN A 408 4.70 -11.67 2.83
CA ASN A 408 3.26 -11.91 2.88
C ASN A 408 2.91 -13.38 2.61
N ALA A 409 3.58 -14.03 1.64
CA ALA A 409 3.36 -15.45 1.34
C ALA A 409 3.73 -16.35 2.53
N ALA A 410 4.85 -16.06 3.21
CA ALA A 410 5.26 -16.79 4.41
C ALA A 410 4.24 -16.64 5.55
N VAL A 411 3.73 -15.42 5.75
CA VAL A 411 2.70 -15.12 6.76
C VAL A 411 1.38 -15.78 6.41
N LYS A 412 0.86 -15.65 5.18
CA LYS A 412 -0.35 -16.33 4.71
C LYS A 412 -0.27 -17.85 4.94
N ARG A 413 0.88 -18.45 4.60
CA ARG A 413 1.14 -19.87 4.86
C ARG A 413 1.04 -20.19 6.36
N ARG A 414 1.67 -19.38 7.23
CA ARG A 414 1.65 -19.60 8.68
C ARG A 414 0.23 -19.48 9.27
N VAL A 415 -0.53 -18.47 8.82
CA VAL A 415 -1.93 -18.28 9.24
C VAL A 415 -2.76 -19.50 8.86
N ASN A 416 -2.62 -20.01 7.65
CA ASN A 416 -3.35 -21.20 7.16
C ASN A 416 -3.00 -22.49 7.93
N LEU A 417 -1.79 -22.59 8.50
CA LEU A 417 -1.35 -23.70 9.34
C LEU A 417 -1.66 -23.50 10.83
N GLY A 418 -2.21 -22.34 11.20
CA GLY A 418 -2.46 -21.92 12.58
C GLY A 418 -1.38 -20.96 13.07
N SER A 419 -1.77 -19.72 13.39
CA SER A 419 -0.85 -18.67 13.86
C SER A 419 -0.42 -18.87 15.31
N TYR A 420 -1.32 -19.42 16.13
CA TYR A 420 -1.13 -19.64 17.57
C TYR A 420 -1.82 -20.92 18.01
N ALA A 421 -1.16 -21.70 18.85
CA ALA A 421 -1.68 -22.95 19.37
C ALA A 421 -1.13 -23.24 20.78
N THR A 422 -1.63 -24.31 21.42
CA THR A 422 -1.08 -24.82 22.70
C THR A 422 0.37 -25.27 22.57
N LEU A 423 0.75 -25.77 21.39
CA LEU A 423 2.14 -26.17 21.07
C LEU A 423 2.89 -25.02 20.39
N ALA A 424 4.16 -24.91 20.67
CA ALA A 424 5.04 -23.92 20.04
C ALA A 424 5.24 -24.21 18.54
N SER A 425 5.43 -23.15 17.75
CA SER A 425 5.77 -23.27 16.33
C SER A 425 7.24 -23.67 16.15
N PRO A 426 7.57 -24.61 15.25
CA PRO A 426 8.98 -24.92 14.94
C PRO A 426 9.73 -23.74 14.29
N ASP A 427 9.02 -22.73 13.79
CA ASP A 427 9.62 -21.54 13.22
C ASP A 427 10.35 -20.67 14.26
N GLU A 428 10.01 -20.82 15.56
CA GLU A 428 10.77 -20.20 16.66
C GLU A 428 12.21 -20.72 16.71
N VAL A 429 12.40 -22.05 16.60
CA VAL A 429 13.72 -22.67 16.62
C VAL A 429 14.51 -22.27 15.38
N LYS A 430 13.88 -22.33 14.19
CA LYS A 430 14.54 -21.94 12.93
C LYS A 430 14.99 -20.47 12.94
N LEU A 431 14.17 -19.57 13.50
CA LEU A 431 14.55 -18.18 13.63
C LEU A 431 15.68 -18.00 14.66
N ALA A 432 15.67 -18.76 15.75
CA ALA A 432 16.76 -18.76 16.72
C ALA A 432 18.08 -19.21 16.08
N ASP A 433 18.06 -20.32 15.34
CA ASP A 433 19.23 -20.83 14.61
C ASP A 433 19.77 -19.76 13.65
N LEU A 434 18.90 -19.16 12.82
CA LEU A 434 19.30 -18.09 11.88
C LEU A 434 19.90 -16.87 12.59
N LEU A 435 19.29 -16.43 13.70
CA LEU A 435 19.81 -15.28 14.45
C LEU A 435 21.15 -15.58 15.12
N LEU A 436 21.33 -16.76 15.67
CA LEU A 436 22.58 -17.17 16.32
C LEU A 436 23.71 -17.39 15.29
N ASP A 437 23.40 -17.98 14.14
CA ASP A 437 24.38 -18.12 13.04
C ASP A 437 24.87 -16.74 12.55
N LEU A 438 24.01 -15.75 12.52
CA LEU A 438 24.34 -14.37 12.14
C LEU A 438 25.08 -13.61 13.25
N HIS A 439 24.99 -14.06 14.51
CA HIS A 439 25.59 -13.40 15.69
C HIS A 439 26.41 -14.39 16.54
N PRO A 440 27.62 -14.80 16.08
CA PRO A 440 28.39 -15.85 16.73
C PRO A 440 28.77 -15.58 18.19
N TRP A 441 28.71 -14.34 18.64
CA TRP A 441 28.93 -13.94 20.03
C TRP A 441 27.76 -14.27 20.97
N ALA A 442 26.55 -14.49 20.42
CA ALA A 442 25.33 -14.79 21.17
C ALA A 442 25.11 -16.30 21.28
N GLY A 443 24.46 -16.73 22.36
CA GLY A 443 24.18 -18.14 22.61
C GLY A 443 22.69 -18.48 22.73
N LYS A 444 21.85 -17.48 23.05
CA LYS A 444 20.41 -17.69 23.24
C LYS A 444 19.55 -16.53 22.71
N VAL A 445 18.32 -16.87 22.36
CA VAL A 445 17.32 -15.93 21.84
C VAL A 445 16.08 -15.95 22.72
N ARG A 446 15.41 -14.79 22.84
CA ARG A 446 14.07 -14.65 23.38
C ARG A 446 13.26 -13.73 22.49
N TYR A 447 11.96 -13.97 22.35
CA TYR A 447 11.10 -13.20 21.45
C TYR A 447 10.17 -12.24 22.19
N ALA A 448 9.82 -11.15 21.51
CA ALA A 448 8.82 -10.16 21.88
C ALA A 448 8.04 -9.72 20.64
N ARG A 449 7.10 -8.78 20.77
CA ARG A 449 6.31 -8.28 19.63
C ARG A 449 6.62 -6.83 19.24
N GLY A 450 7.42 -6.14 20.01
CA GLY A 450 7.81 -4.76 19.72
C GLY A 450 9.11 -4.37 20.40
N GLY A 451 9.79 -3.33 19.87
CA GLY A 451 11.11 -2.89 20.39
C GLY A 451 11.08 -2.44 21.85
N GLY A 452 10.06 -1.64 22.23
CA GLY A 452 9.95 -1.17 23.62
C GLY A 452 9.70 -2.30 24.62
N GLU A 453 8.93 -3.30 24.23
CA GLU A 453 8.70 -4.52 25.01
C GLU A 453 10.00 -5.34 25.12
N ALA A 454 10.69 -5.55 24.00
CA ALA A 454 11.95 -6.28 23.96
C ALA A 454 13.04 -5.62 24.84
N LEU A 455 13.13 -4.29 24.83
CA LEU A 455 14.05 -3.54 25.71
C LEU A 455 13.67 -3.66 27.19
N GLY A 456 12.37 -3.65 27.51
CA GLY A 456 11.90 -3.93 28.86
C GLY A 456 12.31 -5.32 29.37
N LEU A 457 12.24 -6.33 28.46
CA LEU A 457 12.71 -7.69 28.74
C LEU A 457 14.23 -7.74 28.92
N ALA A 458 15.01 -7.11 28.03
CA ALA A 458 16.45 -7.07 28.12
C ALA A 458 16.93 -6.46 29.46
N VAL A 459 16.29 -5.36 29.88
CA VAL A 459 16.56 -4.74 31.18
C VAL A 459 16.17 -5.66 32.36
N ARG A 460 15.04 -6.38 32.26
CA ARG A 460 14.64 -7.36 33.27
C ARG A 460 15.66 -8.52 33.38
N ILE A 461 16.14 -9.02 32.26
CA ILE A 461 17.15 -10.09 32.18
C ILE A 461 18.47 -9.58 32.80
N ALA A 462 18.92 -8.39 32.43
CA ALA A 462 20.14 -7.80 32.94
C ALA A 462 20.10 -7.57 34.48
N ARG A 463 18.97 -7.08 35.00
CA ARG A 463 18.73 -6.97 36.44
C ARG A 463 18.77 -8.31 37.18
N ALA A 464 18.16 -9.35 36.56
CA ALA A 464 18.16 -10.70 37.11
C ALA A 464 19.57 -11.32 37.09
N ALA A 465 20.36 -11.10 36.06
CA ALA A 465 21.70 -11.61 35.91
C ALA A 465 22.69 -10.97 36.88
N THR A 466 22.52 -9.69 37.17
CA THR A 466 23.44 -8.92 38.03
C THR A 466 22.99 -8.79 39.50
N GLY A 467 21.73 -9.02 39.80
CA GLY A 467 21.13 -8.73 41.10
C GLY A 467 21.05 -7.25 41.42
N LYS A 468 21.29 -6.36 40.47
CA LYS A 468 21.31 -4.91 40.60
C LYS A 468 20.09 -4.27 39.94
N SER A 469 19.82 -2.97 40.18
CA SER A 469 18.59 -2.29 39.72
C SER A 469 18.81 -1.09 38.81
N GLY A 470 20.00 -0.47 38.84
CA GLY A 470 20.29 0.78 38.14
C GLY A 470 20.56 0.59 36.66
N ILE A 471 20.11 1.54 35.84
CA ILE A 471 20.33 1.55 34.38
C ILE A 471 20.94 2.87 33.95
N ALA A 472 22.10 2.84 33.30
CA ALA A 472 22.60 3.97 32.52
C ALA A 472 22.16 3.81 31.09
N PHE A 473 21.73 4.89 30.42
CA PHE A 473 21.24 4.74 29.02
C PHE A 473 21.57 5.96 28.16
N CYS A 474 21.67 5.71 26.86
CA CYS A 474 21.83 6.74 25.84
C CYS A 474 20.99 6.40 24.61
N GLY A 475 19.94 7.19 24.35
CA GLY A 475 19.06 6.99 23.22
C GLY A 475 17.58 6.91 23.59
N TYR A 476 16.75 6.53 22.62
CA TYR A 476 15.33 6.28 22.78
C TYR A 476 15.06 4.80 22.94
N HIS A 477 14.48 4.39 24.07
CA HIS A 477 14.34 2.96 24.40
C HIS A 477 12.89 2.53 24.73
N GLY A 478 11.90 3.24 24.17
CA GLY A 478 10.49 2.88 24.31
C GLY A 478 9.75 3.70 25.37
N TRP A 479 8.75 3.08 25.98
CA TRP A 479 7.75 3.74 26.85
C TRP A 479 7.66 3.13 28.26
N SER A 480 8.46 2.10 28.54
CA SER A 480 8.39 1.35 29.80
C SER A 480 8.81 2.21 31.01
N ASP A 481 8.26 1.87 32.18
CA ASP A 481 8.50 2.58 33.43
C ASP A 481 9.97 2.74 33.75
N TRP A 482 10.81 1.73 33.49
CA TRP A 482 12.25 1.79 33.72
C TRP A 482 12.93 2.95 32.99
N TYR A 483 12.45 3.29 31.79
CA TYR A 483 12.99 4.36 30.95
C TYR A 483 12.44 5.73 31.38
N LEU A 484 11.11 5.81 31.59
CA LEU A 484 10.44 7.03 32.04
C LEU A 484 10.83 7.43 33.47
N ALA A 485 11.33 6.50 34.27
CA ALA A 485 11.84 6.76 35.62
C ALA A 485 12.96 7.80 35.63
N ALA A 486 13.65 8.05 34.51
CA ALA A 486 14.65 9.14 34.44
C ALA A 486 14.06 10.52 34.75
N ASN A 487 12.80 10.79 34.41
CA ASN A 487 12.12 12.06 34.71
C ASN A 487 11.48 12.11 36.10
N LEU A 488 11.68 11.11 36.95
CA LEU A 488 11.28 11.19 38.38
C LEU A 488 12.29 11.93 39.23
N GLY A 489 13.56 11.97 38.83
CA GLY A 489 14.64 12.67 39.54
C GLY A 489 14.97 14.04 38.93
N ASP A 490 14.67 14.23 37.66
CA ASP A 490 14.88 15.46 36.89
C ASP A 490 13.83 15.51 35.78
N ASP A 491 12.92 16.47 35.82
CA ASP A 491 11.77 16.57 34.88
C ASP A 491 12.19 16.70 33.42
N ALA A 492 13.42 17.16 33.16
CA ALA A 492 13.97 17.33 31.81
C ALA A 492 14.95 16.21 31.37
N ALA A 493 15.13 15.16 32.20
CA ALA A 493 16.16 14.13 31.93
C ALA A 493 16.02 13.42 30.58
N LEU A 494 14.79 13.29 30.04
CA LEU A 494 14.52 12.70 28.71
C LEU A 494 14.47 13.72 27.59
N ASP A 495 14.63 15.02 27.84
CA ASP A 495 14.49 16.05 26.80
C ASP A 495 15.51 15.87 25.65
N GLY A 496 16.71 15.35 25.96
CA GLY A 496 17.71 15.00 24.95
C GLY A 496 17.51 13.65 24.25
N HIS A 497 16.55 12.84 24.70
CA HIS A 497 16.35 11.46 24.24
C HIS A 497 14.93 11.21 23.71
N LEU A 498 13.96 12.02 24.12
CA LEU A 498 12.55 11.91 23.76
C LEU A 498 11.95 13.33 23.62
N LEU A 499 10.63 13.44 23.68
CA LEU A 499 9.92 14.72 23.64
C LEU A 499 10.25 15.58 24.87
N PRO A 500 10.61 16.85 24.67
CA PRO A 500 10.77 17.79 25.77
C PRO A 500 9.51 17.92 26.65
N GLY A 501 9.67 18.02 27.95
CA GLY A 501 8.58 18.18 28.92
C GLY A 501 7.72 16.94 29.12
N LEU A 502 8.23 15.75 28.80
CA LEU A 502 7.51 14.47 29.00
C LEU A 502 7.24 14.25 30.51
N GLN A 503 5.97 14.11 30.87
CA GLN A 503 5.56 13.85 32.24
C GLN A 503 5.55 12.34 32.53
N PRO A 504 6.23 11.87 33.63
CA PRO A 504 6.25 10.46 34.01
C PRO A 504 5.00 10.08 34.81
N LEU A 505 3.81 10.47 34.35
CA LEU A 505 2.55 10.20 35.01
C LEU A 505 2.26 8.68 35.04
N GLY A 506 1.98 8.15 36.26
CA GLY A 506 1.71 6.72 36.45
C GLY A 506 2.96 5.87 36.67
N VAL A 507 4.16 6.39 36.48
CA VAL A 507 5.40 5.69 36.82
C VAL A 507 5.59 5.67 38.36
N PRO A 508 5.86 4.48 38.97
CA PRO A 508 6.07 4.39 40.44
C PRO A 508 7.21 5.30 40.92
N ARG A 509 6.94 6.10 41.93
CA ARG A 509 7.90 7.07 42.47
C ARG A 509 9.16 6.42 43.05
N GLU A 510 9.04 5.17 43.49
CA GLU A 510 10.12 4.35 44.02
C GLU A 510 11.21 4.05 43.00
N LEU A 511 10.91 4.23 41.70
CA LEU A 511 11.88 4.08 40.62
C LEU A 511 12.80 5.31 40.45
N ALA A 512 12.60 6.38 41.21
CA ALA A 512 13.46 7.56 41.14
C ALA A 512 14.94 7.19 41.35
N GLY A 513 15.82 7.68 40.47
CA GLY A 513 17.25 7.42 40.52
C GLY A 513 17.68 6.02 40.03
N THR A 514 16.75 5.18 39.53
CA THR A 514 17.10 3.87 38.94
C THR A 514 17.46 3.93 37.46
N ALA A 515 17.18 5.04 36.78
CA ALA A 515 17.52 5.26 35.35
C ALA A 515 18.24 6.62 35.22
N VAL A 516 19.43 6.60 34.66
CA VAL A 516 20.28 7.80 34.53
C VAL A 516 20.73 7.93 33.07
N PRO A 517 20.35 9.00 32.35
CA PRO A 517 20.80 9.23 31.00
C PRO A 517 22.24 9.76 30.95
N PHE A 518 22.94 9.48 29.83
CA PHE A 518 24.21 10.09 29.48
C PHE A 518 24.23 10.47 27.99
N ARG A 519 25.14 11.42 27.61
CA ARG A 519 25.24 11.93 26.25
C ARG A 519 26.07 11.01 25.37
N TYR A 520 25.68 10.91 24.11
CA TYR A 520 26.42 10.18 23.08
C TYR A 520 27.76 10.88 22.77
N ASN A 521 28.85 10.14 22.59
CA ASN A 521 30.21 10.63 22.39
C ASN A 521 30.76 11.49 23.53
N ASP A 522 30.17 11.41 24.73
CA ASP A 522 30.60 12.16 25.95
C ASP A 522 30.86 11.16 27.08
N PHE A 523 32.12 10.72 27.21
CA PHE A 523 32.53 9.75 28.22
C PHE A 523 32.50 10.34 29.66
N GLU A 524 32.65 11.66 29.81
CA GLU A 524 32.53 12.31 31.12
C GLU A 524 31.10 12.26 31.64
N SER A 525 30.11 12.51 30.71
CA SER A 525 28.70 12.37 31.03
C SER A 525 28.36 10.93 31.43
N PHE A 526 28.93 9.93 30.75
CA PHE A 526 28.76 8.52 31.12
C PHE A 526 29.39 8.22 32.48
N SER A 527 30.60 8.69 32.75
CA SER A 527 31.27 8.51 34.05
C SER A 527 30.47 9.13 35.21
N ALA A 528 29.85 10.30 34.98
CA ALA A 528 28.95 10.93 35.96
C ALA A 528 27.68 10.10 36.21
N ALA A 529 27.13 9.44 35.16
CA ALA A 529 25.99 8.54 35.34
C ALA A 529 26.38 7.29 36.16
N LEU A 530 27.58 6.73 35.92
CA LEU A 530 28.09 5.63 36.75
C LEU A 530 28.23 6.02 38.22
N GLN A 531 28.76 7.20 38.50
CA GLN A 531 28.90 7.70 39.89
C GLN A 531 27.53 7.85 40.56
N LYS A 532 26.51 8.35 39.86
CA LYS A 532 25.14 8.46 40.41
C LYS A 532 24.54 7.09 40.75
N LEU A 533 24.92 6.05 40.01
CA LEU A 533 24.40 4.68 40.18
C LEU A 533 25.21 3.86 41.20
N ASP A 534 26.32 4.31 41.65
CA ASP A 534 27.22 3.83 42.72
C ASP A 534 26.99 2.36 43.17
N GLY A 535 27.66 1.41 42.51
CA GLY A 535 27.53 -0.03 42.78
C GLY A 535 26.18 -0.68 42.40
N LYS A 536 25.18 0.07 41.98
CA LYS A 536 23.82 -0.40 41.65
C LYS A 536 23.62 -0.65 40.14
N LEU A 537 24.60 -0.35 39.27
CA LEU A 537 24.46 -0.49 37.84
C LEU A 537 24.21 -1.93 37.46
N ALA A 538 23.03 -2.22 36.89
CA ALA A 538 22.65 -3.51 36.32
C ALA A 538 22.99 -3.58 34.83
N ALA A 539 22.71 -2.50 34.08
CA ALA A 539 22.98 -2.47 32.64
C ALA A 539 23.29 -1.05 32.16
N VAL A 540 24.05 -1.02 31.08
CA VAL A 540 24.12 0.12 30.14
C VAL A 540 23.30 -0.22 28.90
N VAL A 541 22.31 0.64 28.54
CA VAL A 541 21.47 0.47 27.34
C VAL A 541 21.73 1.61 26.40
N MET A 542 22.15 1.33 25.16
CA MET A 542 22.37 2.40 24.19
C MET A 542 22.16 2.00 22.74
N GLU A 543 21.78 2.97 21.91
CA GLU A 543 21.80 2.84 20.45
C GLU A 543 23.25 2.90 19.96
N PRO A 544 23.65 2.10 18.93
CA PRO A 544 25.05 2.09 18.45
C PRO A 544 25.44 3.38 17.73
N MET A 545 24.46 4.14 17.28
CA MET A 545 24.62 5.39 16.57
C MET A 545 23.40 6.27 16.80
N ARG A 546 23.64 7.58 16.93
CA ARG A 546 22.59 8.61 17.00
C ARG A 546 22.59 9.42 15.69
N SER A 547 22.81 10.72 15.75
CA SER A 547 22.98 11.58 14.58
C SER A 547 24.37 11.49 13.95
N GLU A 548 25.33 10.95 14.67
CA GLU A 548 26.74 10.80 14.28
C GLU A 548 27.28 9.43 14.65
N LEU A 549 28.42 9.06 14.04
CA LEU A 549 29.15 7.84 14.36
C LEU A 549 29.86 7.96 15.72
N PRO A 550 30.15 6.83 16.40
CA PRO A 550 30.95 6.84 17.61
C PRO A 550 32.38 7.32 17.28
N ARG A 551 32.94 8.18 18.15
CA ARG A 551 34.27 8.75 17.99
C ARG A 551 35.20 8.25 19.09
N ASP A 552 36.50 8.29 18.83
CA ASP A 552 37.57 8.10 19.80
C ASP A 552 37.44 6.83 20.66
N GLY A 553 36.90 5.76 20.08
CA GLY A 553 36.67 4.50 20.78
C GLY A 553 35.56 4.58 21.85
N PHE A 554 34.66 5.54 21.77
CA PHE A 554 33.61 5.81 22.78
C PHE A 554 32.85 4.54 23.20
N LEU A 555 32.34 3.77 22.22
CA LEU A 555 31.56 2.56 22.51
C LEU A 555 32.39 1.53 23.31
N GLN A 556 33.62 1.28 22.88
CA GLN A 556 34.50 0.33 23.59
C GLN A 556 34.79 0.79 25.00
N LYS A 557 35.07 2.10 25.22
CA LYS A 557 35.29 2.64 26.55
C LYS A 557 34.05 2.48 27.44
N VAL A 558 32.86 2.66 26.92
CA VAL A 558 31.60 2.43 27.63
C VAL A 558 31.41 0.96 28.00
N ILE A 559 31.67 0.03 27.03
CA ILE A 559 31.62 -1.42 27.25
C ILE A 559 32.61 -1.84 28.37
N ASP A 560 33.87 -1.40 28.30
CA ASP A 560 34.90 -1.76 29.25
C ASP A 560 34.54 -1.28 30.67
N ALA A 561 34.05 -0.06 30.78
CA ALA A 561 33.61 0.50 32.08
C ALA A 561 32.32 -0.17 32.59
N CYS A 562 31.41 -0.56 31.71
CA CYS A 562 30.22 -1.33 32.03
C CYS A 562 30.62 -2.69 32.67
N HIS A 563 31.51 -3.41 32.00
CA HIS A 563 32.01 -4.72 32.46
C HIS A 563 32.82 -4.57 33.76
N ALA A 564 33.65 -3.53 33.90
CA ALA A 564 34.37 -3.24 35.15
C ALA A 564 33.43 -3.01 36.32
N ALA A 565 32.24 -2.44 36.09
CA ALA A 565 31.20 -2.27 37.11
C ALA A 565 30.38 -3.57 37.35
N GLY A 566 30.69 -4.67 36.68
CA GLY A 566 29.93 -5.94 36.74
C GLY A 566 28.49 -5.78 36.27
N ALA A 567 28.29 -5.03 35.20
CA ALA A 567 26.99 -4.75 34.56
C ALA A 567 26.92 -5.32 33.18
N VAL A 568 25.71 -5.44 32.63
CA VAL A 568 25.41 -5.98 31.30
C VAL A 568 25.36 -4.84 30.27
N PHE A 569 26.07 -4.99 29.17
CA PHE A 569 25.96 -4.06 28.05
C PHE A 569 24.87 -4.51 27.07
N VAL A 570 23.83 -3.68 26.93
CA VAL A 570 22.67 -3.91 26.05
C VAL A 570 22.73 -2.98 24.86
N LEU A 571 22.91 -3.52 23.67
CA LEU A 571 22.90 -2.77 22.42
C LEU A 571 21.50 -2.73 21.83
N ASP A 572 20.96 -1.53 21.67
CA ASP A 572 19.66 -1.32 21.04
C ASP A 572 19.80 -1.22 19.51
N GLU A 573 19.54 -2.32 18.83
CA GLU A 573 19.57 -2.45 17.37
C GLU A 573 18.16 -2.32 16.74
N VAL A 574 17.17 -1.84 17.50
CA VAL A 574 15.77 -1.74 17.00
C VAL A 574 15.66 -0.86 15.74
N THR A 575 16.48 0.20 15.63
CA THR A 575 16.49 1.08 14.45
C THR A 575 17.68 0.79 13.54
N SER A 576 18.86 0.51 14.08
CA SER A 576 20.11 0.30 13.36
C SER A 576 20.22 -1.08 12.74
N GLY A 577 19.68 -2.11 13.38
CA GLY A 577 19.72 -3.48 12.90
C GLY A 577 19.16 -3.59 11.47
N TRP A 578 19.83 -4.39 10.64
CA TRP A 578 19.55 -4.62 9.22
C TRP A 578 19.77 -3.38 8.31
N ARG A 579 20.13 -2.22 8.90
CA ARG A 579 20.37 -0.94 8.19
C ARG A 579 21.81 -0.48 8.26
N PHE A 580 22.34 -0.31 9.47
CA PHE A 580 23.72 0.15 9.68
C PHE A 580 24.72 -0.90 9.21
N GLY A 581 24.39 -2.16 9.35
CA GLY A 581 25.13 -3.32 8.89
C GLY A 581 24.20 -4.52 8.77
N PHE A 582 24.69 -5.60 8.15
CA PHE A 582 23.99 -6.87 8.14
C PHE A 582 24.82 -7.89 8.94
N PRO A 583 24.30 -8.46 10.03
CA PRO A 583 22.94 -8.34 10.56
C PRO A 583 22.71 -7.09 11.43
N GLY A 584 23.75 -6.41 11.91
CA GLY A 584 23.61 -5.24 12.75
C GLY A 584 24.89 -4.41 12.89
N ALA A 585 24.81 -3.32 13.63
CA ALA A 585 25.90 -2.37 13.85
C ALA A 585 27.04 -2.98 14.66
N ALA A 586 26.76 -3.92 15.56
CA ALA A 586 27.79 -4.57 16.38
C ALA A 586 28.93 -5.16 15.53
N LEU A 587 28.57 -5.87 14.44
CA LEU A 587 29.54 -6.47 13.54
C LEU A 587 30.40 -5.42 12.82
N VAL A 588 29.78 -4.36 12.33
CA VAL A 588 30.47 -3.27 11.59
C VAL A 588 31.40 -2.47 12.49
N LEU A 589 30.98 -2.26 13.75
CA LEU A 589 31.75 -1.50 14.74
C LEU A 589 32.78 -2.34 15.49
N GLY A 590 32.83 -3.67 15.24
CA GLY A 590 33.76 -4.59 15.88
C GLY A 590 33.57 -4.71 17.39
N ILE A 591 32.32 -4.62 17.88
CA ILE A 591 31.99 -4.71 19.33
C ILE A 591 31.16 -5.96 19.60
N GLU A 592 31.30 -6.50 20.82
CA GLU A 592 30.52 -7.64 21.28
C GLU A 592 29.65 -7.25 22.48
N PRO A 593 28.34 -6.98 22.28
CA PRO A 593 27.43 -6.72 23.38
C PRO A 593 27.15 -8.01 24.18
N ASP A 594 26.67 -7.86 25.42
CA ASP A 594 26.17 -8.98 26.20
C ASP A 594 24.73 -9.36 25.79
N ILE A 595 23.95 -8.35 25.41
CA ILE A 595 22.60 -8.49 24.81
C ILE A 595 22.48 -7.50 23.64
N ALA A 596 21.87 -7.93 22.54
CA ALA A 596 21.37 -7.03 21.49
C ALA A 596 19.87 -7.21 21.27
N VAL A 597 19.18 -6.12 20.95
CA VAL A 597 17.72 -6.11 20.78
C VAL A 597 17.36 -5.70 19.38
N TYR A 598 16.63 -6.55 18.67
CA TYR A 598 16.17 -6.34 17.30
C TYR A 598 14.64 -6.25 17.22
N ALA A 599 14.11 -5.42 16.33
CA ALA A 599 12.70 -5.34 15.97
C ALA A 599 12.53 -4.65 14.60
N LYS A 600 11.41 -3.94 14.36
CA LYS A 600 11.16 -3.11 13.17
C LYS A 600 11.46 -3.83 11.85
N ALA A 601 12.61 -3.49 11.22
CA ALA A 601 13.01 -4.03 9.92
C ALA A 601 13.16 -5.55 9.90
N MET A 602 13.36 -6.20 11.05
CA MET A 602 13.52 -7.65 11.16
C MET A 602 12.35 -8.42 10.55
N SER A 603 11.14 -7.88 10.59
CA SER A 603 9.91 -8.54 10.15
C SER A 603 9.09 -7.73 9.13
N ASN A 604 9.66 -6.65 8.61
CA ASN A 604 9.04 -5.79 7.58
C ASN A 604 7.60 -5.36 7.89
N GLY A 605 7.37 -4.86 9.12
CA GLY A 605 6.07 -4.32 9.54
C GLY A 605 5.17 -5.30 10.30
N TYR A 606 5.49 -6.59 10.34
CA TYR A 606 4.81 -7.54 11.21
C TYR A 606 5.31 -7.44 12.66
N PRO A 607 4.43 -7.62 13.68
CA PRO A 607 4.84 -7.55 15.08
C PRO A 607 5.86 -8.64 15.43
N SER A 608 7.12 -8.26 15.62
CA SER A 608 8.19 -9.16 16.02
C SER A 608 9.35 -8.37 16.65
N GLY A 609 10.03 -9.00 17.61
CA GLY A 609 11.25 -8.53 18.24
C GLY A 609 12.03 -9.70 18.79
N ALA A 610 13.35 -9.58 18.81
CA ALA A 610 14.26 -10.58 19.35
C ALA A 610 15.26 -9.93 20.31
N ILE A 611 15.49 -10.60 21.44
CA ILE A 611 16.54 -10.34 22.38
C ILE A 611 17.53 -11.49 22.22
N ILE A 612 18.74 -11.21 21.75
CA ILE A 612 19.82 -12.20 21.61
C ILE A 612 20.92 -11.85 22.60
N GLY A 613 21.57 -12.84 23.17
CA GLY A 613 22.63 -12.55 24.15
C GLY A 613 23.46 -13.74 24.52
N LYS A 614 24.52 -13.47 25.29
CA LYS A 614 25.43 -14.48 25.82
C LYS A 614 24.71 -15.44 26.77
N ASN A 615 25.10 -16.70 26.78
CA ASN A 615 24.43 -17.74 27.57
C ASN A 615 24.31 -17.37 29.04
N GLU A 616 25.41 -16.94 29.67
CA GLU A 616 25.48 -16.61 31.07
C GLU A 616 24.54 -15.46 31.50
N VAL A 617 24.24 -14.54 30.60
CA VAL A 617 23.28 -13.45 30.85
C VAL A 617 21.85 -13.91 30.59
N MET A 618 21.62 -14.59 29.47
CA MET A 618 20.28 -15.04 29.04
C MET A 618 19.70 -16.11 29.96
N ASP A 619 20.54 -16.93 30.62
CA ASP A 619 20.10 -17.95 31.56
C ASP A 619 19.39 -17.38 32.81
N ALA A 620 19.65 -16.14 33.15
CA ALA A 620 18.91 -15.44 34.21
C ALA A 620 17.41 -15.35 33.91
N ALA A 621 17.01 -15.38 32.65
CA ALA A 621 15.60 -15.42 32.24
C ALA A 621 14.85 -16.68 32.72
N ASN A 622 15.57 -17.79 32.89
CA ASN A 622 14.98 -19.07 33.31
C ASN A 622 14.43 -19.02 34.75
N ASN A 623 15.02 -18.17 35.59
CA ASN A 623 14.67 -18.00 36.98
C ASN A 623 13.79 -16.75 37.24
N SER A 624 13.42 -16.02 36.20
CA SER A 624 12.55 -14.83 36.29
C SER A 624 11.22 -15.11 35.61
N PHE A 625 10.11 -14.70 36.25
CA PHE A 625 8.80 -14.82 35.60
C PHE A 625 8.70 -13.83 34.43
N ILE A 626 9.00 -14.33 33.24
CA ILE A 626 8.98 -13.61 31.98
C ILE A 626 8.15 -14.42 30.99
N SER A 627 6.87 -14.09 30.79
CA SER A 627 5.94 -14.83 29.95
C SER A 627 4.85 -13.93 29.40
N SER A 628 4.47 -14.16 28.12
CA SER A 628 3.30 -13.55 27.51
C SER A 628 2.77 -14.47 26.40
N SER A 629 1.44 -14.58 26.29
CA SER A 629 0.77 -15.51 25.38
C SER A 629 1.25 -15.35 23.93
N TYR A 630 1.28 -14.13 23.43
CA TYR A 630 1.57 -13.89 22.01
C TYR A 630 3.08 -13.85 21.66
N TRP A 631 3.98 -14.04 22.59
CA TRP A 631 5.41 -14.15 22.28
C TRP A 631 5.75 -15.42 21.52
N THR A 632 4.85 -16.41 21.54
CA THR A 632 4.96 -17.67 20.78
C THR A 632 4.07 -17.70 19.52
N ASP A 633 3.46 -16.57 19.14
CA ASP A 633 2.74 -16.46 17.88
C ASP A 633 3.66 -16.65 16.66
N GLY A 634 3.23 -17.47 15.71
CA GLY A 634 4.03 -17.84 14.56
C GLY A 634 4.08 -16.82 13.42
N VAL A 635 3.23 -15.78 13.43
CA VAL A 635 3.20 -14.79 12.34
C VAL A 635 4.50 -13.97 12.31
N GLY A 636 4.90 -13.44 13.48
CA GLY A 636 6.12 -12.65 13.59
C GLY A 636 7.39 -13.43 13.23
N THR A 637 7.48 -14.70 13.66
CA THR A 637 8.63 -15.58 13.35
C THR A 637 8.68 -15.94 11.87
N ALA A 638 7.55 -16.28 11.24
CA ALA A 638 7.48 -16.56 9.81
C ALA A 638 7.85 -15.34 8.95
N ALA A 639 7.34 -14.17 9.33
CA ALA A 639 7.69 -12.90 8.67
C ALA A 639 9.18 -12.61 8.79
N SER A 640 9.77 -12.78 9.99
CA SER A 640 11.20 -12.53 10.24
C SER A 640 12.09 -13.46 9.43
N LEU A 641 11.79 -14.76 9.37
CA LEU A 641 12.54 -15.72 8.55
C LEU A 641 12.56 -15.33 7.08
N ALA A 642 11.41 -15.02 6.50
CA ALA A 642 11.30 -14.62 5.11
C ALA A 642 12.01 -13.27 4.85
N CYS A 643 11.83 -12.30 5.75
CA CYS A 643 12.42 -10.98 5.64
C CYS A 643 13.96 -11.03 5.70
N ILE A 644 14.53 -11.69 6.71
CA ILE A 644 15.98 -11.80 6.88
C ILE A 644 16.60 -12.58 5.70
N GLY A 645 15.98 -13.69 5.30
CA GLY A 645 16.43 -14.48 4.14
C GLY A 645 16.45 -13.67 2.86
N LYS A 646 15.43 -12.87 2.58
CA LYS A 646 15.39 -11.96 1.43
C LYS A 646 16.44 -10.86 1.54
N MET A 647 16.57 -10.20 2.68
CA MET A 647 17.58 -9.16 2.90
C MET A 647 19.00 -9.65 2.62
N GLN A 648 19.32 -10.87 3.07
CA GLN A 648 20.62 -11.51 2.86
C GLN A 648 20.85 -11.85 1.39
N ARG A 649 19.88 -12.49 0.75
CA ARG A 649 19.99 -12.96 -0.64
C ARG A 649 20.10 -11.79 -1.64
N GLU A 650 19.32 -10.74 -1.44
CA GLU A 650 19.26 -9.58 -2.34
C GLU A 650 20.30 -8.48 -2.00
N GLY A 651 21.02 -8.59 -0.87
CA GLY A 651 21.97 -7.57 -0.44
C GLY A 651 21.31 -6.22 -0.09
N VAL A 652 20.09 -6.26 0.45
CA VAL A 652 19.24 -5.08 0.69
C VAL A 652 19.94 -4.02 1.52
N GLN A 653 20.66 -4.40 2.58
CA GLN A 653 21.38 -3.48 3.46
C GLN A 653 22.36 -2.59 2.69
N LYS A 654 23.17 -3.21 1.84
CA LYS A 654 24.17 -2.48 1.02
C LYS A 654 23.48 -1.50 0.07
N TYR A 655 22.44 -1.95 -0.60
CA TYR A 655 21.67 -1.12 -1.52
C TYR A 655 21.06 0.13 -0.84
N VAL A 656 20.33 -0.08 0.27
CA VAL A 656 19.68 1.06 0.97
C VAL A 656 20.69 2.00 1.60
N TRP A 657 21.86 1.48 2.01
CA TRP A 657 22.93 2.32 2.54
C TRP A 657 23.55 3.22 1.46
N GLU A 658 23.88 2.65 0.29
CA GLU A 658 24.44 3.39 -0.84
C GLU A 658 23.44 4.42 -1.39
N LEU A 659 22.18 4.00 -1.59
CA LEU A 659 21.11 4.88 -2.07
C LEU A 659 20.81 5.99 -1.05
N GLY A 660 20.82 5.66 0.23
CA GLY A 660 20.68 6.61 1.33
C GLY A 660 21.83 7.61 1.41
N GLY A 661 23.05 7.21 1.07
CA GLY A 661 24.20 8.11 0.94
C GLY A 661 23.97 9.19 -0.11
N ARG A 662 23.37 8.83 -1.26
CA ARG A 662 22.97 9.77 -2.32
C ARG A 662 21.86 10.70 -1.82
N LEU A 663 20.85 10.18 -1.14
CA LEU A 663 19.81 10.98 -0.51
C LEU A 663 20.40 12.01 0.46
N GLN A 664 21.25 11.56 1.39
CA GLN A 664 21.84 12.44 2.41
C GLN A 664 22.75 13.53 1.78
N ALA A 665 23.49 13.21 0.72
CA ALA A 665 24.27 14.19 -0.03
C ALA A 665 23.35 15.22 -0.69
N GLY A 666 22.32 14.79 -1.40
CA GLY A 666 21.34 15.69 -2.04
C GLY A 666 20.61 16.58 -1.03
N LEU A 667 20.25 16.05 0.17
CA LEU A 667 19.67 16.86 1.24
C LEU A 667 20.61 17.98 1.70
N ARG A 668 21.94 17.71 1.79
CA ARG A 668 22.93 18.74 2.13
C ARG A 668 23.04 19.81 1.03
N GLU A 669 23.01 19.39 -0.23
CA GLU A 669 23.04 20.32 -1.39
C GLU A 669 21.79 21.22 -1.40
N VAL A 670 20.61 20.64 -1.21
CA VAL A 670 19.34 21.40 -1.10
C VAL A 670 19.38 22.34 0.11
N ALA A 671 19.83 21.87 1.29
CA ALA A 671 19.95 22.72 2.48
C ALA A 671 20.89 23.91 2.27
N ALA A 672 21.98 23.71 1.53
CA ALA A 672 22.95 24.79 1.23
C ALA A 672 22.38 25.90 0.33
N LYS A 673 21.36 25.60 -0.50
CA LYS A 673 20.65 26.58 -1.33
C LYS A 673 19.70 27.48 -0.52
N HIS A 674 19.24 27.01 0.65
CA HIS A 674 18.28 27.70 1.51
C HIS A 674 18.85 28.03 2.91
N PRO A 675 19.93 28.80 3.02
CA PRO A 675 20.65 29.02 4.29
C PRO A 675 19.80 29.75 5.35
N THR A 676 18.81 30.55 4.93
CA THR A 676 17.90 31.25 5.84
C THR A 676 17.04 30.31 6.68
N LEU A 677 16.74 29.11 6.20
CA LEU A 677 15.95 28.09 6.91
C LEU A 677 16.76 27.33 7.98
N GLN A 678 18.10 27.52 8.03
CA GLN A 678 19.00 26.90 9.02
C GLN A 678 18.79 25.39 9.18
N LEU A 679 18.70 24.67 8.04
CA LEU A 679 18.43 23.23 8.00
C LEU A 679 19.65 22.45 8.54
N LYS A 680 19.38 21.38 9.30
CA LYS A 680 20.40 20.46 9.82
C LYS A 680 20.19 19.06 9.29
N ILE A 681 21.21 18.50 8.62
CA ILE A 681 21.18 17.15 8.06
C ILE A 681 22.03 16.22 8.91
N GLY A 682 21.43 15.19 9.46
CA GLY A 682 22.08 14.18 10.31
C GLY A 682 21.54 12.77 10.05
N GLY A 683 21.79 11.85 10.97
CA GLY A 683 21.31 10.49 10.94
C GLY A 683 22.14 9.53 10.09
N MET A 684 21.73 8.27 10.04
CA MET A 684 22.33 7.26 9.15
C MET A 684 22.03 7.60 7.69
N PRO A 685 22.93 7.26 6.75
CA PRO A 685 22.68 7.46 5.32
C PRO A 685 21.30 6.94 4.86
N CYS A 686 20.94 5.71 5.20
CA CYS A 686 19.65 5.12 4.85
C CYS A 686 18.47 5.57 5.74
N ALA A 687 18.74 6.37 6.76
CA ALA A 687 17.74 6.96 7.65
C ALA A 687 18.14 8.39 8.05
N PRO A 688 18.27 9.31 7.06
CA PRO A 688 18.69 10.69 7.34
C PRO A 688 17.62 11.48 8.06
N SER A 689 18.05 12.48 8.83
CA SER A 689 17.18 13.46 9.46
C SER A 689 17.35 14.83 8.84
N LEU A 690 16.23 15.56 8.73
CA LEU A 690 16.13 16.94 8.25
C LEU A 690 15.56 17.79 9.38
N GLY A 691 16.44 18.48 10.11
CA GLY A 691 16.06 19.35 11.20
C GLY A 691 15.75 20.76 10.73
N PHE A 692 14.77 21.41 11.33
CA PHE A 692 14.33 22.78 11.05
C PHE A 692 14.52 23.65 12.28
N ALA A 693 15.03 24.86 12.13
CA ALA A 693 15.11 25.83 13.23
C ALA A 693 13.74 26.38 13.60
N ASP A 694 12.83 26.54 12.60
CA ASP A 694 11.46 27.00 12.79
C ASP A 694 10.47 25.86 12.51
N PRO A 695 9.62 25.50 13.49
CA PRO A 695 8.59 24.48 13.32
C PRO A 695 7.57 24.79 12.21
N ALA A 696 7.29 26.08 11.93
CA ALA A 696 6.38 26.47 10.85
C ALA A 696 6.94 26.11 9.47
N ALA A 697 8.26 26.26 9.28
CA ALA A 697 8.92 25.85 8.04
C ALA A 697 8.80 24.34 7.81
N LYS A 698 8.90 23.52 8.86
CA LYS A 698 8.66 22.07 8.80
C LYS A 698 7.24 21.75 8.36
N VAL A 699 6.23 22.39 8.95
CA VAL A 699 4.81 22.15 8.63
C VAL A 699 4.53 22.47 7.17
N LEU A 700 5.02 23.62 6.69
CA LEU A 700 4.84 24.04 5.29
C LEU A 700 5.56 23.14 4.30
N MET A 701 6.79 22.73 4.61
CA MET A 701 7.49 21.72 3.81
C MET A 701 6.67 20.43 3.71
N ILE A 702 6.15 19.89 4.81
CA ILE A 702 5.32 18.68 4.80
C ILE A 702 4.08 18.89 3.93
N ARG A 703 3.39 20.02 4.06
CA ARG A 703 2.19 20.37 3.28
C ARG A 703 2.49 20.42 1.78
N HIS A 704 3.56 21.08 1.38
CA HIS A 704 3.96 21.18 -0.04
C HIS A 704 4.37 19.81 -0.60
N MET A 705 5.09 19.00 0.17
CA MET A 705 5.49 17.66 -0.27
C MET A 705 4.30 16.70 -0.37
N LEU A 706 3.30 16.80 0.54
CA LEU A 706 2.04 16.05 0.41
C LEU A 706 1.27 16.40 -0.87
N GLN A 707 1.26 17.68 -1.26
CA GLN A 707 0.63 18.11 -2.52
C GLN A 707 1.30 17.47 -3.72
N ARG A 708 2.64 17.32 -3.68
CA ARG A 708 3.48 16.69 -4.71
C ARG A 708 3.50 15.16 -4.66
N GLY A 709 2.78 14.55 -3.72
CA GLY A 709 2.64 13.09 -3.63
C GLY A 709 3.74 12.40 -2.81
N TYR A 710 4.33 13.08 -1.82
CA TYR A 710 5.29 12.47 -0.91
C TYR A 710 4.80 12.47 0.53
N LEU A 711 4.86 11.30 1.19
CA LEU A 711 4.73 11.15 2.64
C LEU A 711 6.14 11.24 3.27
N MET A 712 6.44 12.38 3.85
CA MET A 712 7.74 12.60 4.52
C MET A 712 7.62 13.55 5.70
N SER A 713 8.62 13.53 6.56
CA SER A 713 8.76 14.46 7.69
C SER A 713 10.24 14.74 7.98
N SER A 714 10.58 15.13 9.21
CA SER A 714 11.98 15.36 9.62
C SER A 714 12.84 14.10 9.61
N GLN A 715 12.25 12.91 9.76
CA GLN A 715 12.97 11.63 9.70
C GLN A 715 12.56 10.90 8.43
N LEU A 716 13.53 10.57 7.59
CA LEU A 716 13.33 9.83 6.36
C LEU A 716 13.88 8.41 6.50
N TYR A 717 13.33 7.47 5.71
CA TYR A 717 13.82 6.09 5.63
C TYR A 717 13.87 5.64 4.19
N VAL A 718 15.05 5.23 3.74
CA VAL A 718 15.21 4.57 2.44
C VAL A 718 14.84 3.10 2.59
N THR A 719 14.05 2.59 1.67
CA THR A 719 13.56 1.22 1.62
C THR A 719 13.95 0.56 0.30
N TRP A 720 13.93 -0.76 0.23
CA TRP A 720 14.33 -1.55 -0.94
C TRP A 720 13.69 -1.12 -2.27
N PRO A 721 12.38 -0.81 -2.36
CA PRO A 721 11.74 -0.35 -3.60
C PRO A 721 12.01 1.12 -3.98
N HIS A 722 12.70 1.91 -3.15
CA HIS A 722 13.14 3.23 -3.59
C HIS A 722 14.20 3.12 -4.67
N THR A 723 14.13 3.99 -5.68
CA THR A 723 15.12 4.08 -6.76
C THR A 723 15.88 5.40 -6.75
N ALA A 724 16.97 5.46 -7.50
CA ALA A 724 17.73 6.71 -7.65
C ALA A 724 16.89 7.82 -8.30
N GLU A 725 16.01 7.46 -9.23
CA GLU A 725 15.10 8.38 -9.92
C GLU A 725 14.05 8.93 -8.97
N LEU A 726 13.45 8.09 -8.11
CA LEU A 726 12.50 8.55 -7.08
C LEU A 726 13.15 9.53 -6.10
N ILE A 727 14.39 9.25 -5.69
CA ILE A 727 15.14 10.15 -4.80
C ILE A 727 15.47 11.48 -5.51
N ALA A 728 15.93 11.44 -6.76
CA ALA A 728 16.23 12.64 -7.52
C ALA A 728 14.98 13.51 -7.72
N GLY A 729 13.85 12.92 -8.09
CA GLY A 729 12.57 13.62 -8.21
C GLY A 729 12.15 14.26 -6.88
N MET A 730 12.19 13.51 -5.78
CA MET A 730 11.86 14.02 -4.46
C MET A 730 12.77 15.20 -4.04
N LEU A 731 14.08 15.13 -4.31
CA LEU A 731 15.02 16.21 -3.99
C LEU A 731 14.74 17.49 -4.82
N THR A 732 14.35 17.35 -6.08
CA THR A 732 13.93 18.48 -6.91
C THR A 732 12.67 19.14 -6.35
N ASP A 733 11.65 18.37 -6.03
CA ASP A 733 10.40 18.87 -5.45
C ASP A 733 10.61 19.46 -4.05
N LEU A 734 11.55 18.92 -3.27
CA LEU A 734 11.93 19.45 -1.96
C LEU A 734 12.65 20.79 -2.09
N ASP A 735 13.54 20.94 -3.07
CA ASP A 735 14.25 22.21 -3.35
C ASP A 735 13.25 23.34 -3.68
N GLU A 736 12.30 23.08 -4.58
CA GLU A 736 11.22 24.03 -4.91
C GLU A 736 10.34 24.35 -3.69
N SER A 737 9.97 23.32 -2.92
CA SER A 737 9.17 23.48 -1.70
C SER A 737 9.88 24.37 -0.66
N LEU A 738 11.17 24.15 -0.43
CA LEU A 738 11.95 24.93 0.53
C LEU A 738 12.22 26.34 0.01
N GLY A 739 12.32 26.55 -1.31
CA GLY A 739 12.36 27.88 -1.93
C GLY A 739 11.10 28.70 -1.58
N ALA A 740 9.92 28.10 -1.79
CA ALA A 740 8.65 28.76 -1.43
C ALA A 740 8.54 29.04 0.08
N VAL A 741 9.03 28.13 0.94
CA VAL A 741 9.04 28.32 2.39
C VAL A 741 10.00 29.46 2.78
N ALA A 742 11.16 29.58 2.13
CA ALA A 742 12.12 30.66 2.38
C ALA A 742 11.56 32.05 1.96
N GLU A 743 10.79 32.11 0.87
CA GLU A 743 10.06 33.33 0.46
C GLU A 743 9.03 33.78 1.48
N LEU A 744 8.24 32.83 2.03
CA LEU A 744 7.30 33.10 3.11
C LEU A 744 7.99 33.58 4.39
N GLN A 745 9.17 33.03 4.69
CA GLN A 745 9.99 33.52 5.81
C GLN A 745 10.48 34.93 5.59
N ALA A 746 11.00 35.25 4.39
CA ALA A 746 11.49 36.57 4.03
C ALA A 746 10.40 37.66 4.03
N SER A 747 9.15 37.28 3.65
CA SER A 747 8.00 38.19 3.68
C SER A 747 7.33 38.30 5.06
N GLY A 748 7.79 37.56 6.09
CA GLY A 748 7.18 37.53 7.42
C GLY A 748 5.84 36.80 7.48
N GLN A 749 5.48 36.03 6.45
CA GLN A 749 4.19 35.33 6.35
C GLN A 749 4.26 33.86 6.80
N LEU A 750 5.42 33.38 7.23
CA LEU A 750 5.65 31.97 7.54
C LEU A 750 4.65 31.40 8.57
N GLN A 751 4.50 32.10 9.72
CA GLN A 751 3.63 31.64 10.82
C GLN A 751 2.14 31.72 10.44
N SER A 752 1.71 32.80 9.78
CA SER A 752 0.32 32.97 9.36
C SER A 752 -0.11 31.93 8.32
N THR A 753 0.80 31.55 7.41
CA THR A 753 0.55 30.55 6.36
C THR A 753 0.58 29.12 6.92
N ALA A 754 1.45 28.83 7.90
CA ALA A 754 1.47 27.53 8.58
C ALA A 754 0.18 27.26 9.37
N GLY A 755 -0.46 28.31 9.91
CA GLY A 755 -1.70 28.19 10.67
C GLY A 755 -1.47 27.71 12.11
N SER A 756 -2.41 26.93 12.65
CA SER A 756 -2.27 26.38 14.01
C SER A 756 -1.08 25.44 14.12
N MET A 757 -0.08 25.85 14.88
CA MET A 757 1.12 25.07 15.14
C MET A 757 0.80 23.88 16.05
N PRO A 758 1.47 22.73 15.89
CA PRO A 758 1.38 21.64 16.86
C PRO A 758 1.80 22.13 18.24
N ALA A 759 1.05 21.72 19.26
CA ALA A 759 1.36 22.06 20.66
C ALA A 759 2.70 21.46 21.15
N SER A 760 3.30 20.55 20.39
CA SER A 760 4.63 20.00 20.62
C SER A 760 5.44 20.01 19.32
N THR A 761 6.72 20.28 19.41
CA THR A 761 7.65 20.34 18.27
C THR A 761 7.91 18.97 17.61
N GLY A 762 7.15 17.93 17.95
CA GLY A 762 7.31 16.57 17.46
C GLY A 762 8.50 15.84 18.09
N PHE A 763 8.77 14.61 17.65
CA PHE A 763 10.01 13.90 17.96
C PHE A 763 11.20 14.72 17.44
N ALA A 764 11.59 15.76 18.13
CA ALA A 764 12.97 16.21 18.07
C ALA A 764 13.76 15.12 18.81
N ARG A 765 14.32 14.15 18.08
CA ARG A 765 15.49 13.47 18.59
C ARG A 765 16.55 14.56 18.69
N LEU A 766 16.57 15.25 19.80
CA LEU A 766 17.67 16.13 20.11
C LEU A 766 18.90 15.24 20.19
N VAL A 767 19.90 15.59 19.45
CA VAL A 767 21.15 14.88 19.21
C VAL A 767 21.86 14.53 20.52
#